data_384880ede0472124f00f7d4af31c7bbc
#
_entry.id   384880ede0472124f00f7d4af31c7bbc
#
_cell.length_a   1.000
_cell.length_b   1.000
_cell.length_c   1.000
_cell.angle_alpha   90.00
_cell.angle_beta   90.00
_cell.angle_gamma   90.00
#
_symmetry.space_group_name_H-M   'P 1'
#
loop_
_entity.id
_entity.type
_entity.pdbx_description
1 polymer ?
#
loop_
_entity_poly.entity_id
_entity_poly.type
_entity_poly.pdbx_seq_one_letter_code
_entity_poly.pdbx_strand_id
1 'polypeptide(L)'
;VLENIPSLSLDLEGNLELRGSTNVRILIDGKPSGLVGLNGITALADLPAESIERVEVITAPSARYQAEGSSGIVNIILAKNTLKGLNGVFNVSGGKFDSYGANASLNYKVGKFNFFTNSGYGDNTNLGGAYQENTYMPVGTYDKFYERRSFDRRRVGSNVNLGVDINLAQKTKFTFSYVINDRDGDDITSNQQNHTLLGEDKTRSLRSEVEKDKDVSKQLSFSLTHKFDEVGHKLDVTIQTERIIEDEFSDLQTQTFLPSNSLSLLEENNTEERKKQFLAQLDYVWPIDKNTQFEAGYRSTNEKQDTGFTVLNEIAGGTMVVDEGLTNFLDYEQTIHAVYSQFGKKWNGFSFLAGLRYEHTDWTVIQKTTSEEGSNIFDGLFPTLNIGVEFSETANLTFGYNRRLSRPGARGLNPFRSRASETSFFQGNPNLRPSYSDGFDLGFLKQFKKFSLNSSIYFTRTYEPRQRITVESGEFVEVNGENTAVIKRFPVNFGSQDRLGFEANSAIRWSTKWRTNISFNIFKSIDKGTYENLVLDNENESWSGNFRNNLKLPWEINTQVNVWYVGPQESAYGNRKGFGGVSLGLSKDILNDNATINLNFNDVFNNSIYRWNTFTESISTVAEYQRRKPYYKLTFTYRFRQEKDRQRRGGGNYGGGEGVDL
;
A
#
# COMPACT_ATOMS: atom_id res chain seq x y z
N VAL A 1 -10.81 5.39 -1.06
CA VAL A 1 -11.31 4.97 0.26
C VAL A 1 -10.21 5.05 1.30
N LEU A 2 -9.04 4.45 1.06
CA LEU A 2 -7.94 4.37 2.03
C LEU A 2 -7.38 5.73 2.45
N GLU A 3 -7.20 6.67 1.51
CA GLU A 3 -6.77 8.05 1.81
C GLU A 3 -7.72 8.81 2.77
N ASN A 4 -8.90 8.27 2.95
CA ASN A 4 -9.92 8.85 3.83
C ASN A 4 -9.95 8.22 5.22
N ILE A 5 -9.02 7.32 5.52
CA ILE A 5 -8.95 6.63 6.82
C ILE A 5 -7.95 7.38 7.69
N PRO A 6 -8.29 7.64 8.96
CA PRO A 6 -7.36 8.23 9.91
C PRO A 6 -6.04 7.47 9.95
N SER A 7 -4.93 8.19 10.11
CA SER A 7 -3.57 7.65 10.23
C SER A 7 -2.98 7.04 8.96
N LEU A 8 -3.76 6.93 7.87
CA LEU A 8 -3.29 6.44 6.58
C LEU A 8 -2.97 7.58 5.62
N SER A 9 -1.88 7.46 4.89
CA SER A 9 -1.48 8.32 3.77
C SER A 9 -0.89 7.48 2.64
N LEU A 10 -0.67 8.08 1.48
CA LEU A 10 0.03 7.46 0.37
C LEU A 10 1.35 8.19 0.13
N ASP A 11 2.41 7.44 -0.16
CA ASP A 11 3.69 7.99 -0.58
C ASP A 11 3.70 8.35 -2.09
N LEU A 12 4.86 8.78 -2.59
CA LEU A 12 5.08 9.14 -4.01
C LEU A 12 4.81 7.98 -4.98
N GLU A 13 5.15 6.77 -4.58
CA GLU A 13 5.01 5.56 -5.37
C GLU A 13 3.58 4.99 -5.26
N GLY A 14 2.76 5.57 -4.35
CA GLY A 14 1.39 5.14 -4.07
C GLY A 14 1.31 4.01 -3.03
N ASN A 15 2.36 3.77 -2.26
CA ASN A 15 2.32 2.82 -1.16
C ASN A 15 1.55 3.40 0.02
N LEU A 16 0.88 2.52 0.77
CA LEU A 16 0.15 2.92 1.96
C LEU A 16 1.13 3.19 3.10
N GLU A 17 0.99 4.36 3.69
CA GLU A 17 1.68 4.70 4.93
C GLU A 17 0.72 4.66 6.12
N LEU A 18 1.18 4.10 7.22
CA LEU A 18 0.53 4.19 8.52
C LEU A 18 1.44 5.00 9.46
N ARG A 19 0.94 6.12 9.97
CA ARG A 19 1.69 7.02 10.83
C ARG A 19 3.03 7.47 10.21
N GLY A 20 3.05 7.66 8.88
CA GLY A 20 4.23 8.08 8.10
C GLY A 20 5.27 6.97 7.86
N SER A 21 4.89 5.71 7.96
CA SER A 21 5.74 4.56 7.61
C SER A 21 5.07 3.68 6.56
N THR A 22 5.79 3.31 5.51
CA THR A 22 5.33 2.43 4.43
C THR A 22 5.33 0.95 4.79
N ASN A 23 5.90 0.58 5.94
CA ASN A 23 6.01 -0.82 6.34
C ASN A 23 4.70 -1.34 6.98
N VAL A 24 3.64 -1.31 6.20
CA VAL A 24 2.28 -1.68 6.57
C VAL A 24 1.89 -2.99 5.88
N ARG A 25 1.32 -3.94 6.63
CA ARG A 25 0.75 -5.16 6.05
C ARG A 25 -0.71 -4.93 5.70
N ILE A 26 -1.08 -5.22 4.45
CA ILE A 26 -2.47 -5.13 3.99
C ILE A 26 -3.06 -6.54 3.94
N LEU A 27 -4.25 -6.70 4.50
CA LEU A 27 -5.00 -7.95 4.50
C LEU A 27 -6.42 -7.73 3.96
N ILE A 28 -7.01 -8.77 3.39
CA ILE A 28 -8.41 -8.83 3.05
C ILE A 28 -9.06 -9.99 3.81
N ASP A 29 -10.09 -9.69 4.61
CA ASP A 29 -10.73 -10.65 5.52
C ASP A 29 -9.70 -11.38 6.42
N GLY A 30 -8.65 -10.67 6.88
CA GLY A 30 -7.59 -11.19 7.72
C GLY A 30 -6.51 -12.01 7.00
N LYS A 31 -6.50 -12.07 5.68
CA LYS A 31 -5.59 -12.89 4.86
C LYS A 31 -4.86 -12.06 3.82
N PRO A 32 -3.63 -12.42 3.42
CA PRO A 32 -3.03 -11.89 2.21
C PRO A 32 -3.92 -12.21 1.01
N SER A 33 -3.99 -11.30 0.05
CA SER A 33 -4.83 -11.50 -1.14
C SER A 33 -4.14 -10.93 -2.37
N GLY A 34 -4.31 -11.59 -3.52
CA GLY A 34 -3.90 -11.12 -4.82
C GLY A 34 -4.57 -9.83 -5.27
N LEU A 35 -5.67 -9.44 -4.61
CA LEU A 35 -6.25 -8.10 -4.75
C LEU A 35 -5.31 -7.00 -4.27
N VAL A 36 -4.29 -7.32 -3.49
CA VAL A 36 -3.26 -6.36 -3.05
C VAL A 36 -2.08 -6.32 -4.03
N GLY A 37 -1.88 -7.40 -4.82
CA GLY A 37 -0.86 -7.52 -5.86
C GLY A 37 0.58 -7.43 -5.34
N LEU A 38 1.54 -7.58 -6.24
CA LEU A 38 2.96 -7.32 -5.98
C LEU A 38 3.24 -5.82 -5.78
N ASN A 39 2.42 -4.97 -6.42
CA ASN A 39 2.51 -3.52 -6.41
C ASN A 39 1.62 -2.87 -5.33
N GLY A 40 1.21 -3.61 -4.31
CA GLY A 40 0.50 -3.09 -3.14
C GLY A 40 -0.89 -2.51 -3.46
N ILE A 41 -1.08 -1.21 -3.23
CA ILE A 41 -2.40 -0.54 -3.27
C ILE A 41 -2.98 -0.39 -4.66
N THR A 42 -2.19 -0.50 -5.74
CA THR A 42 -2.69 -0.25 -7.09
C THR A 42 -3.86 -1.15 -7.46
N ALA A 43 -3.81 -2.42 -7.06
CA ALA A 43 -4.91 -3.36 -7.27
C ALA A 43 -6.14 -3.10 -6.36
N LEU A 44 -5.94 -2.46 -5.20
CA LEU A 44 -7.05 -2.05 -4.31
C LEU A 44 -7.84 -0.86 -4.88
N ALA A 45 -7.26 -0.08 -5.81
CA ALA A 45 -7.96 1.01 -6.47
C ALA A 45 -9.15 0.49 -7.31
N ASP A 46 -9.09 -0.76 -7.75
CA ASP A 46 -10.12 -1.41 -8.56
C ASP A 46 -11.21 -2.08 -7.70
N LEU A 47 -11.02 -2.19 -6.38
CA LEU A 47 -12.06 -2.66 -5.47
C LEU A 47 -13.19 -1.63 -5.35
N PRO A 48 -14.45 -2.01 -5.64
CA PRO A 48 -15.59 -1.14 -5.42
C PRO A 48 -15.68 -0.76 -3.93
N ALA A 49 -15.83 0.54 -3.64
CA ALA A 49 -15.97 1.02 -2.27
C ALA A 49 -17.16 0.36 -1.54
N GLU A 50 -18.20 0.01 -2.27
CA GLU A 50 -19.42 -0.64 -1.78
C GLU A 50 -19.21 -2.12 -1.44
N SER A 51 -18.15 -2.75 -1.95
CA SER A 51 -17.75 -4.11 -1.57
C SER A 51 -17.00 -4.16 -0.24
N ILE A 52 -16.63 -3.00 0.32
CA ILE A 52 -15.93 -2.90 1.59
C ILE A 52 -16.95 -2.64 2.70
N GLU A 53 -17.02 -3.53 3.67
CA GLU A 53 -17.85 -3.35 4.87
C GLU A 53 -17.20 -2.33 5.83
N ARG A 54 -15.89 -2.53 6.11
CA ARG A 54 -15.08 -1.66 6.95
C ARG A 54 -13.59 -1.88 6.69
N VAL A 55 -12.79 -0.95 7.14
CA VAL A 55 -11.33 -1.06 7.17
C VAL A 55 -10.89 -0.96 8.63
N GLU A 56 -10.12 -1.92 9.07
CA GLU A 56 -9.57 -2.01 10.41
C GLU A 56 -8.09 -1.60 10.37
N VAL A 57 -7.71 -0.59 11.13
CA VAL A 57 -6.32 -0.19 11.30
C VAL A 57 -5.85 -0.73 12.65
N ILE A 58 -4.96 -1.72 12.62
CA ILE A 58 -4.51 -2.46 13.79
C ILE A 58 -3.05 -2.05 14.06
N THR A 59 -2.86 -1.17 15.04
CA THR A 59 -1.54 -0.63 15.39
C THR A 59 -0.76 -1.53 16.35
N ALA A 60 -1.46 -2.35 17.14
CA ALA A 60 -0.88 -3.35 18.05
C ALA A 60 -1.48 -4.73 17.77
N PRO A 61 -1.12 -5.39 16.64
CA PRO A 61 -1.70 -6.67 16.25
C PRO A 61 -1.36 -7.78 17.25
N SER A 62 -2.34 -8.67 17.48
CA SER A 62 -2.17 -9.85 18.32
C SER A 62 -1.25 -10.90 17.68
N ALA A 63 -0.82 -11.92 18.45
CA ALA A 63 0.07 -12.99 17.98
C ALA A 63 -0.52 -13.85 16.84
N ARG A 64 -1.83 -13.80 16.62
CA ARG A 64 -2.53 -14.46 15.51
C ARG A 64 -2.07 -13.96 14.15
N TYR A 65 -1.73 -12.68 14.05
CA TYR A 65 -1.29 -12.08 12.79
C TYR A 65 0.19 -12.38 12.52
N GLN A 66 0.53 -12.47 11.23
CA GLN A 66 1.92 -12.62 10.79
C GLN A 66 2.78 -11.46 11.33
N ALA A 67 4.02 -11.73 11.74
CA ALA A 67 4.92 -10.74 12.31
C ALA A 67 5.40 -9.67 11.30
N GLU A 68 5.15 -9.83 10.00
CA GLU A 68 5.46 -8.87 8.94
C GLU A 68 4.63 -7.59 9.07
N GLY A 69 5.26 -6.43 8.78
CA GLY A 69 4.65 -5.10 8.84
C GLY A 69 4.92 -4.40 10.16
N SER A 70 6.09 -3.77 10.28
CA SER A 70 6.55 -3.15 11.54
C SER A 70 5.68 -1.99 12.01
N SER A 71 4.91 -1.36 11.12
CA SER A 71 4.06 -0.21 11.46
C SER A 71 2.61 -0.58 11.78
N GLY A 72 2.21 -1.82 11.54
CA GLY A 72 0.86 -2.31 11.82
C GLY A 72 0.21 -3.00 10.61
N ILE A 73 -1.08 -3.25 10.75
CA ILE A 73 -1.91 -3.96 9.77
C ILE A 73 -3.09 -3.09 9.35
N VAL A 74 -3.39 -3.09 8.06
CA VAL A 74 -4.65 -2.57 7.50
C VAL A 74 -5.44 -3.76 6.97
N ASN A 75 -6.54 -4.10 7.62
CA ASN A 75 -7.38 -5.23 7.27
C ASN A 75 -8.69 -4.72 6.64
N ILE A 76 -8.91 -5.08 5.38
CA ILE A 76 -10.10 -4.72 4.62
C ILE A 76 -11.11 -5.83 4.74
N ILE A 77 -12.23 -5.56 5.39
CA ILE A 77 -13.33 -6.53 5.54
C ILE A 77 -14.32 -6.32 4.41
N LEU A 78 -14.55 -7.37 3.64
CA LEU A 78 -15.50 -7.33 2.54
C LEU A 78 -16.94 -7.54 3.03
N ALA A 79 -17.87 -6.81 2.41
CA ALA A 79 -19.29 -6.88 2.76
C ALA A 79 -19.87 -8.25 2.44
N LYS A 80 -20.47 -8.89 3.44
CA LYS A 80 -21.20 -10.17 3.32
C LYS A 80 -22.66 -9.95 3.67
N ASN A 81 -23.56 -10.18 2.72
CA ASN A 81 -24.99 -10.09 2.97
C ASN A 81 -25.57 -11.47 3.30
N THR A 82 -26.36 -11.57 4.38
CA THR A 82 -26.94 -12.83 4.88
C THR A 82 -28.45 -12.96 4.63
N LEU A 83 -29.08 -11.99 3.95
CA LEU A 83 -30.51 -12.01 3.64
C LEU A 83 -30.88 -13.18 2.74
N LYS A 84 -32.05 -13.78 2.98
CA LYS A 84 -32.58 -14.86 2.14
C LYS A 84 -32.98 -14.34 0.75
N GLY A 85 -32.73 -15.15 -0.29
CA GLY A 85 -33.01 -14.80 -1.68
C GLY A 85 -31.93 -13.91 -2.30
N LEU A 86 -32.24 -13.35 -3.46
CA LEU A 86 -31.31 -12.46 -4.20
C LEU A 86 -31.35 -11.04 -3.63
N ASN A 87 -30.21 -10.51 -3.33
CA ASN A 87 -30.01 -9.12 -2.90
C ASN A 87 -28.66 -8.60 -3.40
N GLY A 88 -28.48 -7.29 -3.48
CA GLY A 88 -27.20 -6.74 -3.92
C GLY A 88 -27.21 -5.26 -4.28
N VAL A 89 -26.11 -4.85 -4.89
CA VAL A 89 -25.82 -3.49 -5.32
C VAL A 89 -25.21 -3.52 -6.72
N PHE A 90 -25.67 -2.61 -7.58
CA PHE A 90 -25.05 -2.29 -8.85
C PHE A 90 -24.56 -0.83 -8.85
N ASN A 91 -23.38 -0.61 -9.40
CA ASN A 91 -22.82 0.72 -9.58
C ASN A 91 -22.42 0.90 -11.04
N VAL A 92 -22.70 2.07 -11.60
CA VAL A 92 -22.18 2.52 -12.89
C VAL A 92 -21.59 3.91 -12.70
N SER A 93 -20.43 4.16 -13.24
CA SER A 93 -19.75 5.45 -13.07
C SER A 93 -19.11 5.92 -14.37
N GLY A 94 -19.04 7.24 -14.53
CA GLY A 94 -18.32 7.90 -15.60
C GLY A 94 -17.68 9.18 -15.09
N GLY A 95 -16.57 9.59 -15.67
CA GLY A 95 -15.82 10.75 -15.20
C GLY A 95 -14.91 11.37 -16.24
N LYS A 96 -14.22 12.41 -15.83
CA LYS A 96 -13.22 13.11 -16.64
C LYS A 96 -12.05 12.17 -16.97
N PHE A 97 -11.40 12.42 -18.08
CA PHE A 97 -10.29 11.62 -18.63
C PHE A 97 -10.71 10.19 -18.99
N ASP A 98 -11.85 10.05 -19.65
CA ASP A 98 -12.36 8.77 -20.17
C ASP A 98 -12.40 7.66 -19.11
N SER A 99 -12.84 8.02 -17.90
CA SER A 99 -12.94 7.08 -16.79
C SER A 99 -14.35 6.52 -16.67
N TYR A 100 -14.49 5.20 -16.83
CA TYR A 100 -15.76 4.48 -16.77
C TYR A 100 -15.65 3.30 -15.81
N GLY A 101 -16.78 2.86 -15.26
CA GLY A 101 -16.79 1.68 -14.41
C GLY A 101 -18.18 1.12 -14.20
N ALA A 102 -18.24 -0.19 -14.05
CA ALA A 102 -19.44 -0.92 -13.67
C ALA A 102 -19.09 -1.98 -12.65
N ASN A 103 -19.86 -2.07 -11.55
CA ASN A 103 -19.60 -3.00 -10.47
C ASN A 103 -20.89 -3.64 -9.99
N ALA A 104 -20.83 -4.90 -9.59
CA ALA A 104 -21.93 -5.64 -9.01
C ALA A 104 -21.47 -6.40 -7.75
N SER A 105 -22.18 -6.20 -6.64
CA SER A 105 -22.06 -7.02 -5.44
C SER A 105 -23.37 -7.73 -5.24
N LEU A 106 -23.39 -9.04 -5.47
CA LEU A 106 -24.61 -9.86 -5.43
C LEU A 106 -24.47 -10.97 -4.42
N ASN A 107 -25.58 -11.30 -3.78
CA ASN A 107 -25.67 -12.41 -2.85
C ASN A 107 -27.00 -13.14 -3.07
N TYR A 108 -26.94 -14.48 -3.19
CA TYR A 108 -28.11 -15.34 -3.33
C TYR A 108 -28.08 -16.48 -2.31
N LYS A 109 -28.95 -16.37 -1.31
CA LYS A 109 -29.05 -17.34 -0.24
C LYS A 109 -30.26 -18.24 -0.42
N VAL A 110 -30.04 -19.56 -0.58
CA VAL A 110 -31.05 -20.58 -0.72
C VAL A 110 -30.68 -21.81 0.10
N GLY A 111 -31.53 -22.19 1.04
CA GLY A 111 -31.31 -23.35 1.92
C GLY A 111 -29.96 -23.24 2.68
N LYS A 112 -29.09 -24.22 2.48
CA LYS A 112 -27.75 -24.30 3.08
C LYS A 112 -26.69 -23.53 2.30
N PHE A 113 -26.98 -23.02 1.10
CA PHE A 113 -26.04 -22.38 0.20
C PHE A 113 -26.23 -20.88 0.22
N ASN A 114 -25.10 -20.15 0.17
CA ASN A 114 -25.05 -18.73 -0.02
C ASN A 114 -24.02 -18.44 -1.11
N PHE A 115 -24.48 -18.14 -2.32
CA PHE A 115 -23.64 -17.74 -3.44
C PHE A 115 -23.40 -16.24 -3.36
N PHE A 116 -22.17 -15.81 -3.55
CA PHE A 116 -21.84 -14.40 -3.55
C PHE A 116 -20.87 -14.06 -4.68
N THR A 117 -20.98 -12.82 -5.18
CA THR A 117 -20.00 -12.25 -6.09
C THR A 117 -19.79 -10.77 -5.78
N ASN A 118 -18.53 -10.34 -5.91
CA ASN A 118 -18.15 -8.93 -5.98
C ASN A 118 -17.31 -8.80 -7.25
N SER A 119 -17.89 -8.26 -8.30
CA SER A 119 -17.26 -8.19 -9.61
C SER A 119 -17.34 -6.79 -10.16
N GLY A 120 -16.32 -6.37 -10.88
CA GLY A 120 -16.22 -5.04 -11.43
C GLY A 120 -15.42 -5.00 -12.72
N TYR A 121 -15.69 -3.96 -13.48
CA TYR A 121 -14.94 -3.53 -14.65
C TYR A 121 -14.65 -2.04 -14.52
N GLY A 122 -13.46 -1.62 -14.87
CA GLY A 122 -13.04 -0.23 -14.89
C GLY A 122 -12.13 0.08 -16.07
N ASP A 123 -12.31 1.25 -16.66
CA ASP A 123 -11.39 1.87 -17.60
C ASP A 123 -11.09 3.26 -17.04
N ASN A 124 -9.85 3.53 -16.67
CA ASN A 124 -9.46 4.74 -15.98
C ASN A 124 -8.18 5.31 -16.58
N THR A 125 -8.24 6.57 -17.04
CA THR A 125 -7.08 7.33 -17.49
C THR A 125 -6.64 8.32 -16.42
N ASN A 126 -5.34 8.35 -16.11
CA ASN A 126 -4.71 9.25 -15.17
C ASN A 126 -3.66 10.11 -15.87
N LEU A 127 -3.95 11.39 -16.01
CA LEU A 127 -2.98 12.36 -16.50
C LEU A 127 -2.15 12.91 -15.34
N GLY A 128 -0.85 12.95 -15.51
CA GLY A 128 0.08 13.47 -14.51
C GLY A 128 1.30 14.15 -15.13
N GLY A 129 2.29 14.43 -14.31
CA GLY A 129 3.55 15.02 -14.77
C GLY A 129 4.59 15.14 -13.68
N ALA A 130 5.83 15.36 -14.08
CA ALA A 130 6.95 15.62 -13.20
C ALA A 130 7.83 16.75 -13.77
N TYR A 131 8.53 17.41 -12.87
CA TYR A 131 9.57 18.39 -13.19
C TYR A 131 10.76 18.14 -12.31
N GLN A 132 11.97 18.27 -12.86
CA GLN A 132 13.22 18.19 -12.12
C GLN A 132 14.21 19.21 -12.67
N GLU A 133 14.90 19.90 -11.77
CA GLU A 133 16.02 20.76 -12.06
C GLU A 133 17.21 20.32 -11.21
N ASN A 134 18.31 19.95 -11.85
CA ASN A 134 19.59 19.69 -11.21
C ASN A 134 20.52 20.87 -11.47
N THR A 135 21.17 21.36 -10.42
CA THR A 135 22.27 22.34 -10.51
C THR A 135 23.56 21.64 -10.12
N TYR A 136 24.55 21.68 -10.99
CA TYR A 136 25.86 21.04 -10.79
C TYR A 136 26.84 21.97 -10.12
N MET A 137 27.63 21.47 -9.16
CA MET A 137 28.62 22.19 -8.39
C MET A 137 29.86 21.29 -8.16
N PRO A 138 31.08 21.68 -8.62
CA PRO A 138 31.37 22.88 -9.44
C PRO A 138 30.72 22.78 -10.82
N VAL A 139 30.64 23.93 -11.51
CA VAL A 139 30.15 23.97 -12.89
C VAL A 139 31.18 23.27 -13.78
N GLY A 140 30.72 22.24 -14.49
CA GLY A 140 31.48 21.49 -15.52
C GLY A 140 31.04 21.89 -16.92
N THR A 141 30.86 20.89 -17.79
CA THR A 141 30.34 21.08 -19.17
C THR A 141 28.94 21.69 -19.15
N TYR A 142 28.19 21.46 -18.06
CA TYR A 142 26.85 21.98 -17.84
C TYR A 142 26.75 22.59 -16.44
N ASP A 143 25.93 23.66 -16.32
CA ASP A 143 25.56 24.24 -15.02
C ASP A 143 24.22 23.66 -14.51
N LYS A 144 23.29 23.35 -15.43
CA LYS A 144 21.98 22.83 -15.06
C LYS A 144 21.48 21.77 -16.03
N PHE A 145 20.64 20.90 -15.48
CA PHE A 145 19.81 19.94 -16.22
C PHE A 145 18.34 20.14 -15.85
N TYR A 146 17.51 20.27 -16.86
CA TYR A 146 16.07 20.38 -16.74
C TYR A 146 15.39 19.17 -17.35
N GLU A 147 14.43 18.62 -16.62
CA GLU A 147 13.60 17.51 -17.09
C GLU A 147 12.13 17.83 -16.83
N ARG A 148 11.29 17.67 -17.85
CA ARG A 148 9.85 17.80 -17.73
C ARG A 148 9.18 16.59 -18.37
N ARG A 149 8.45 15.83 -17.54
CA ARG A 149 7.68 14.67 -17.97
C ARG A 149 6.19 14.97 -17.97
N SER A 150 5.49 14.47 -18.98
CA SER A 150 4.04 14.29 -18.95
C SER A 150 3.73 12.83 -19.18
N PHE A 151 2.76 12.29 -18.44
CA PHE A 151 2.33 10.91 -18.60
C PHE A 151 0.82 10.82 -18.67
N ASP A 152 0.40 9.96 -19.57
CA ASP A 152 -0.97 9.50 -19.75
C ASP A 152 -0.98 8.01 -19.44
N ARG A 153 -1.66 7.62 -18.35
CA ARG A 153 -1.67 6.27 -17.81
C ARG A 153 -3.08 5.73 -17.84
N ARG A 154 -3.36 4.86 -18.80
CA ARG A 154 -4.64 4.18 -18.90
C ARG A 154 -4.55 2.80 -18.29
N ARG A 155 -5.56 2.44 -17.50
CA ARG A 155 -5.72 1.12 -16.89
C ARG A 155 -7.11 0.61 -17.16
N VAL A 156 -7.20 -0.52 -17.87
CA VAL A 156 -8.45 -1.25 -18.12
C VAL A 156 -8.38 -2.54 -17.33
N GLY A 157 -9.37 -2.79 -16.48
CA GLY A 157 -9.31 -3.97 -15.65
C GLY A 157 -10.67 -4.55 -15.31
N SER A 158 -10.68 -5.83 -15.04
CA SER A 158 -11.81 -6.54 -14.48
C SER A 158 -11.39 -7.32 -13.23
N ASN A 159 -12.23 -7.28 -12.20
CA ASN A 159 -12.11 -8.16 -11.06
C ASN A 159 -13.37 -9.02 -10.97
N VAL A 160 -13.20 -10.31 -10.72
CA VAL A 160 -14.30 -11.25 -10.50
C VAL A 160 -13.99 -12.07 -9.24
N ASN A 161 -14.80 -11.90 -8.22
CA ASN A 161 -14.75 -12.71 -7.00
C ASN A 161 -16.04 -13.51 -6.93
N LEU A 162 -15.95 -14.82 -7.09
CA LEU A 162 -17.05 -15.76 -6.99
C LEU A 162 -16.87 -16.64 -5.75
N GLY A 163 -17.92 -16.82 -4.98
CA GLY A 163 -17.83 -17.70 -3.83
C GLY A 163 -19.14 -18.37 -3.46
N VAL A 164 -19.00 -19.42 -2.66
CA VAL A 164 -20.12 -20.14 -2.06
C VAL A 164 -19.80 -20.46 -0.61
N ASP A 165 -20.72 -20.07 0.26
CA ASP A 165 -20.78 -20.54 1.63
C ASP A 165 -21.74 -21.73 1.70
N ILE A 166 -21.32 -22.85 2.27
CA ILE A 166 -22.10 -24.06 2.46
C ILE A 166 -22.20 -24.31 3.95
N ASN A 167 -23.41 -24.18 4.52
CA ASN A 167 -23.68 -24.57 5.90
C ASN A 167 -23.92 -26.07 5.93
N LEU A 168 -22.86 -26.88 6.07
CA LEU A 168 -22.93 -28.36 6.10
C LEU A 168 -23.78 -28.84 7.26
N ALA A 169 -23.63 -28.22 8.44
CA ALA A 169 -24.41 -28.41 9.64
C ALA A 169 -24.67 -27.08 10.33
N GLN A 170 -25.45 -27.04 11.40
CA GLN A 170 -25.74 -25.84 12.17
C GLN A 170 -24.44 -25.13 12.66
N LYS A 171 -23.38 -25.90 12.97
CA LYS A 171 -22.13 -25.46 13.54
C LYS A 171 -20.95 -25.52 12.57
N THR A 172 -21.15 -25.98 11.32
CA THR A 172 -20.07 -26.20 10.37
C THR A 172 -20.36 -25.47 9.07
N LYS A 173 -19.50 -24.51 8.75
CA LYS A 173 -19.56 -23.72 7.54
C LYS A 173 -18.30 -23.98 6.71
N PHE A 174 -18.49 -24.25 5.44
CA PHE A 174 -17.46 -24.33 4.43
C PHE A 174 -17.60 -23.15 3.47
N THR A 175 -16.51 -22.50 3.14
CA THR A 175 -16.45 -21.41 2.15
C THR A 175 -15.46 -21.77 1.06
N PHE A 176 -15.90 -21.72 -0.17
CA PHE A 176 -15.04 -21.77 -1.35
C PHE A 176 -15.11 -20.41 -2.05
N SER A 177 -13.97 -19.87 -2.46
CA SER A 177 -13.94 -18.65 -3.28
C SER A 177 -12.84 -18.69 -4.33
N TYR A 178 -13.15 -18.10 -5.48
CA TYR A 178 -12.23 -17.90 -6.59
C TYR A 178 -12.20 -16.42 -6.95
N VAL A 179 -11.01 -15.85 -6.98
CA VAL A 179 -10.77 -14.47 -7.37
C VAL A 179 -9.91 -14.46 -8.63
N ILE A 180 -10.31 -13.67 -9.62
CA ILE A 180 -9.50 -13.35 -10.78
C ILE A 180 -9.48 -11.83 -10.96
N ASN A 181 -8.28 -11.27 -11.12
CA ASN A 181 -8.07 -9.91 -11.59
C ASN A 181 -7.34 -9.99 -12.91
N ASP A 182 -7.81 -9.24 -13.89
CA ASP A 182 -7.18 -9.10 -15.20
C ASP A 182 -7.11 -7.60 -15.49
N ARG A 183 -5.91 -7.08 -15.71
CA ARG A 183 -5.67 -5.66 -15.93
C ARG A 183 -4.67 -5.46 -17.05
N ASP A 184 -5.05 -4.65 -18.01
CA ASP A 184 -4.19 -4.13 -19.08
C ASP A 184 -3.90 -2.65 -18.82
N GLY A 185 -2.67 -2.24 -19.04
CA GLY A 185 -2.22 -0.85 -18.98
C GLY A 185 -1.63 -0.37 -20.28
N ASP A 186 -1.89 0.88 -20.61
CA ASP A 186 -1.26 1.61 -21.70
C ASP A 186 -0.73 2.93 -21.12
N ASP A 187 0.60 3.09 -21.05
CA ASP A 187 1.23 4.30 -20.56
C ASP A 187 2.01 4.99 -21.68
N ILE A 188 1.76 6.26 -21.83
CA ILE A 188 2.52 7.12 -22.75
C ILE A 188 3.24 8.16 -21.91
N THR A 189 4.58 8.14 -21.94
CA THR A 189 5.42 9.12 -21.27
C THR A 189 6.20 9.93 -22.30
N SER A 190 6.13 11.25 -22.17
CA SER A 190 6.92 12.21 -22.94
C SER A 190 7.81 12.97 -22.00
N ASN A 191 9.12 12.91 -22.22
CA ASN A 191 10.15 13.47 -21.35
C ASN A 191 11.05 14.43 -22.12
N GLN A 192 10.88 15.73 -21.87
CA GLN A 192 11.75 16.80 -22.42
C GLN A 192 12.94 17.01 -21.50
N GLN A 193 14.14 16.98 -22.07
CA GLN A 193 15.41 17.11 -21.36
C GLN A 193 16.27 18.22 -21.97
N ASN A 194 16.82 19.07 -21.13
CA ASN A 194 17.73 20.16 -21.51
C ASN A 194 18.92 20.22 -20.58
N HIS A 195 20.14 20.29 -21.14
CA HIS A 195 21.32 20.76 -20.39
C HIS A 195 21.66 22.19 -20.80
N THR A 196 21.98 23.03 -19.82
CA THR A 196 22.38 24.42 -20.04
C THR A 196 23.80 24.68 -19.55
N LEU A 197 24.41 25.72 -20.09
CA LEU A 197 25.63 26.33 -19.57
C LEU A 197 25.51 27.85 -19.67
N LEU A 198 25.59 28.53 -18.52
CA LEU A 198 25.43 29.98 -18.41
C LEU A 198 24.10 30.49 -19.00
N GLY A 199 23.02 29.68 -18.89
CA GLY A 199 21.69 30.01 -19.38
C GLY A 199 21.44 29.71 -20.85
N GLU A 200 22.41 29.17 -21.60
CA GLU A 200 22.25 28.72 -22.97
C GLU A 200 21.99 27.22 -23.04
N ASP A 201 21.00 26.81 -23.85
CA ASP A 201 20.74 25.39 -24.13
C ASP A 201 21.91 24.77 -24.91
N LYS A 202 22.57 23.78 -24.34
CA LYS A 202 23.66 23.00 -24.96
C LYS A 202 23.15 21.70 -25.54
N THR A 203 22.25 21.04 -24.83
CA THR A 203 21.55 19.87 -25.38
C THR A 203 20.04 20.05 -25.18
N ARG A 204 19.26 19.54 -26.11
CA ARG A 204 17.82 19.46 -25.99
C ARG A 204 17.32 18.20 -26.66
N SER A 205 16.56 17.39 -25.92
CA SER A 205 16.00 16.15 -26.42
C SER A 205 14.58 15.92 -25.90
N LEU A 206 13.88 15.05 -26.61
CA LEU A 206 12.56 14.52 -26.27
C LEU A 206 12.65 13.00 -26.27
N ARG A 207 12.55 12.38 -25.10
CA ARG A 207 12.42 10.92 -24.96
C ARG A 207 10.95 10.57 -24.89
N SER A 208 10.52 9.69 -25.75
CA SER A 208 9.17 9.14 -25.81
C SER A 208 9.21 7.68 -25.38
N GLU A 209 8.27 7.28 -24.55
CA GLU A 209 8.12 5.91 -24.06
C GLU A 209 6.67 5.49 -24.20
N VAL A 210 6.44 4.33 -24.77
CA VAL A 210 5.14 3.68 -24.85
C VAL A 210 5.26 2.34 -24.13
N GLU A 211 4.57 2.23 -23.01
CA GLU A 211 4.58 1.04 -22.16
C GLU A 211 3.23 0.36 -22.20
N LYS A 212 3.24 -0.96 -22.28
CA LYS A 212 2.05 -1.82 -22.17
C LYS A 212 2.31 -2.81 -21.04
N ASP A 213 1.41 -2.87 -20.09
CA ASP A 213 1.46 -3.83 -18.99
C ASP A 213 0.21 -4.72 -18.97
N LYS A 214 0.41 -5.96 -18.59
CA LYS A 214 -0.65 -6.94 -18.39
C LYS A 214 -0.44 -7.69 -17.08
N ASP A 215 -1.40 -7.53 -16.17
CA ASP A 215 -1.39 -8.18 -14.87
C ASP A 215 -2.56 -9.15 -14.74
N VAL A 216 -2.28 -10.41 -14.45
CA VAL A 216 -3.31 -11.42 -14.17
C VAL A 216 -3.03 -12.08 -12.83
N SER A 217 -3.98 -11.94 -11.89
CA SER A 217 -3.95 -12.64 -10.61
C SER A 217 -5.11 -13.62 -10.49
N LYS A 218 -4.83 -14.85 -10.08
CA LYS A 218 -5.81 -15.91 -9.84
C LYS A 218 -5.58 -16.50 -8.47
N GLN A 219 -6.62 -16.44 -7.62
CA GLN A 219 -6.58 -16.95 -6.25
C GLN A 219 -7.71 -17.95 -6.03
N LEU A 220 -7.40 -19.09 -5.44
CA LEU A 220 -8.34 -20.09 -5.00
C LEU A 220 -8.24 -20.23 -3.48
N SER A 221 -9.36 -20.18 -2.77
CA SER A 221 -9.40 -20.25 -1.32
C SER A 221 -10.48 -21.20 -0.82
N PHE A 222 -10.09 -22.05 0.14
CA PHE A 222 -10.96 -22.93 0.89
C PHE A 222 -10.88 -22.57 2.36
N SER A 223 -12.02 -22.41 3.02
CA SER A 223 -12.08 -22.17 4.46
C SER A 223 -13.14 -23.03 5.10
N LEU A 224 -12.79 -23.66 6.21
CA LEU A 224 -13.71 -24.43 7.06
C LEU A 224 -13.76 -23.74 8.43
N THR A 225 -14.95 -23.37 8.88
CA THR A 225 -15.21 -22.93 10.24
C THR A 225 -16.11 -23.94 10.94
N HIS A 226 -15.63 -24.54 12.02
CA HIS A 226 -16.42 -25.40 12.89
C HIS A 226 -16.56 -24.75 14.27
N LYS A 227 -17.81 -24.52 14.68
CA LYS A 227 -18.15 -24.04 16.01
C LYS A 227 -18.48 -25.23 16.90
N PHE A 228 -17.79 -25.42 18.01
CA PHE A 228 -18.07 -26.47 18.98
C PHE A 228 -19.29 -26.11 19.85
N ASP A 229 -19.45 -24.80 20.13
CA ASP A 229 -20.56 -24.26 20.91
C ASP A 229 -21.07 -22.92 20.33
N GLU A 230 -21.96 -22.24 21.05
CA GLU A 230 -22.50 -20.91 20.70
C GLU A 230 -21.74 -19.76 21.40
N VAL A 231 -20.77 -20.06 22.26
CA VAL A 231 -20.04 -19.08 23.07
C VAL A 231 -18.79 -18.56 22.35
N GLY A 232 -18.43 -19.17 21.22
CA GLY A 232 -17.28 -18.75 20.41
C GLY A 232 -16.16 -19.80 20.31
N HIS A 233 -16.33 -20.98 20.90
CA HIS A 233 -15.41 -22.11 20.74
C HIS A 233 -15.42 -22.60 19.30
N LYS A 234 -14.31 -22.44 18.59
CA LYS A 234 -14.24 -22.70 17.15
C LYS A 234 -12.85 -23.12 16.67
N LEU A 235 -12.88 -23.78 15.52
CA LEU A 235 -11.72 -24.10 14.70
C LEU A 235 -11.92 -23.49 13.31
N ASP A 236 -10.99 -22.69 12.87
CA ASP A 236 -10.91 -22.16 11.52
C ASP A 236 -9.72 -22.80 10.78
N VAL A 237 -9.97 -23.37 9.60
CA VAL A 237 -8.92 -23.90 8.70
C VAL A 237 -9.02 -23.17 7.38
N THR A 238 -7.90 -22.69 6.86
CA THR A 238 -7.82 -22.01 5.57
C THR A 238 -6.69 -22.58 4.74
N ILE A 239 -6.99 -22.88 3.48
CA ILE A 239 -6.01 -23.23 2.44
C ILE A 239 -6.23 -22.28 1.28
N GLN A 240 -5.16 -21.64 0.80
CA GLN A 240 -5.21 -20.68 -0.30
C GLN A 240 -4.03 -20.92 -1.24
N THR A 241 -4.28 -20.84 -2.52
CA THR A 241 -3.24 -20.77 -3.55
C THR A 241 -3.48 -19.58 -4.45
N GLU A 242 -2.41 -18.96 -4.86
CA GLU A 242 -2.45 -17.78 -5.71
C GLU A 242 -1.35 -17.87 -6.77
N ARG A 243 -1.67 -17.36 -7.96
CA ARG A 243 -0.73 -17.17 -9.05
C ARG A 243 -0.90 -15.77 -9.61
N ILE A 244 0.21 -15.02 -9.69
CA ILE A 244 0.27 -13.70 -10.29
C ILE A 244 1.20 -13.78 -11.49
N ILE A 245 0.83 -13.12 -12.58
CA ILE A 245 1.56 -12.98 -13.83
C ILE A 245 1.55 -11.50 -14.15
N GLU A 246 2.72 -10.90 -14.27
CA GLU A 246 2.90 -9.52 -14.71
C GLU A 246 3.83 -9.53 -15.93
N ASP A 247 3.38 -8.95 -17.03
CA ASP A 247 4.14 -8.76 -18.27
C ASP A 247 4.12 -7.28 -18.59
N GLU A 248 5.27 -6.66 -18.73
CA GLU A 248 5.44 -5.26 -19.11
C GLU A 248 6.36 -5.18 -20.32
N PHE A 249 5.96 -4.43 -21.31
CA PHE A 249 6.72 -4.17 -22.52
C PHE A 249 6.78 -2.67 -22.75
N SER A 250 7.96 -2.10 -22.99
CA SER A 250 8.11 -0.68 -23.30
C SER A 250 9.05 -0.44 -24.48
N ASP A 251 8.62 0.46 -25.37
CA ASP A 251 9.36 1.03 -26.48
C ASP A 251 9.87 2.42 -26.10
N LEU A 252 11.16 2.66 -26.22
CA LEU A 252 11.78 3.94 -25.89
C LEU A 252 12.58 4.49 -27.06
N GLN A 253 12.36 5.76 -27.38
CA GLN A 253 13.08 6.45 -28.43
C GLN A 253 13.36 7.89 -28.05
N THR A 254 14.55 8.41 -28.40
CA THR A 254 14.96 9.78 -28.08
C THR A 254 15.19 10.57 -29.36
N GLN A 255 14.46 11.67 -29.54
CA GLN A 255 14.71 12.70 -30.54
C GLN A 255 15.60 13.76 -29.94
N THR A 256 16.82 13.90 -30.43
CA THR A 256 17.73 14.99 -30.06
C THR A 256 17.54 16.15 -31.04
N PHE A 257 17.45 17.39 -30.53
CA PHE A 257 17.33 18.61 -31.32
C PHE A 257 18.61 19.44 -31.29
N LEU A 258 19.36 19.38 -30.20
CA LEU A 258 20.64 20.04 -30.01
C LEU A 258 21.65 19.07 -29.38
N PRO A 259 22.95 19.10 -29.76
CA PRO A 259 23.58 20.04 -30.71
C PRO A 259 23.27 19.76 -32.17
N SER A 260 22.84 18.56 -32.50
CA SER A 260 22.42 18.17 -33.86
C SER A 260 21.10 17.42 -33.84
N ASN A 261 20.30 17.58 -34.90
CA ASN A 261 19.04 16.86 -35.00
C ASN A 261 19.29 15.40 -35.36
N SER A 262 18.94 14.49 -34.47
CA SER A 262 19.09 13.04 -34.66
C SER A 262 18.01 12.28 -33.89
N LEU A 263 17.62 11.11 -34.40
CA LEU A 263 16.76 10.17 -33.74
C LEU A 263 17.62 9.01 -33.23
N SER A 264 17.48 8.62 -31.95
CA SER A 264 18.16 7.45 -31.42
C SER A 264 17.59 6.19 -32.06
N LEU A 265 18.35 5.11 -31.98
CA LEU A 265 17.83 3.78 -32.24
C LEU A 265 16.79 3.41 -31.17
N LEU A 266 15.93 2.45 -31.49
CA LEU A 266 14.91 1.95 -30.58
C LEU A 266 15.54 1.15 -29.45
N GLU A 267 15.04 1.35 -28.23
CA GLU A 267 15.30 0.47 -27.07
C GLU A 267 13.96 -0.15 -26.67
N GLU A 268 13.94 -1.47 -26.54
CA GLU A 268 12.78 -2.23 -26.05
C GLU A 268 13.14 -2.86 -24.71
N ASN A 269 12.26 -2.66 -23.71
CA ASN A 269 12.37 -3.30 -22.42
C ASN A 269 11.22 -4.27 -22.21
N ASN A 270 11.53 -5.46 -21.71
CA ASN A 270 10.56 -6.50 -21.44
C ASN A 270 10.73 -7.01 -20.00
N THR A 271 9.71 -6.83 -19.18
CA THR A 271 9.67 -7.35 -17.80
C THR A 271 8.67 -8.48 -17.72
N GLU A 272 9.08 -9.61 -17.19
CA GLU A 272 8.21 -10.75 -16.91
C GLU A 272 8.33 -11.10 -15.44
N GLU A 273 7.21 -11.12 -14.73
CA GLU A 273 7.16 -11.56 -13.33
C GLU A 273 6.11 -12.65 -13.14
N ARG A 274 6.50 -13.75 -12.53
CA ARG A 274 5.66 -14.91 -12.26
C ARG A 274 5.77 -15.26 -10.79
N LYS A 275 4.67 -15.05 -10.04
CA LYS A 275 4.62 -15.36 -8.61
C LYS A 275 3.60 -16.44 -8.32
N LYS A 276 3.99 -17.39 -7.47
CA LYS A 276 3.10 -18.41 -6.90
C LYS A 276 3.17 -18.33 -5.38
N GLN A 277 2.02 -18.36 -4.74
CA GLN A 277 1.93 -18.37 -3.29
C GLN A 277 0.99 -19.48 -2.82
N PHE A 278 1.38 -20.15 -1.74
CA PHE A 278 0.56 -21.13 -1.03
C PHE A 278 0.47 -20.73 0.44
N LEU A 279 -0.73 -20.81 1.00
CA LEU A 279 -1.01 -20.54 2.41
C LEU A 279 -1.81 -21.70 2.99
N ALA A 280 -1.36 -22.22 4.12
CA ALA A 280 -2.15 -23.08 5.01
C ALA A 280 -2.18 -22.47 6.41
N GLN A 281 -3.37 -22.34 6.99
CA GLN A 281 -3.55 -21.73 8.31
C GLN A 281 -4.60 -22.49 9.10
N LEU A 282 -4.34 -22.68 10.39
CA LEU A 282 -5.23 -23.29 11.36
C LEU A 282 -5.28 -22.39 12.59
N ASP A 283 -6.47 -21.96 12.99
CA ASP A 283 -6.72 -21.14 14.17
C ASP A 283 -7.74 -21.84 15.07
N TYR A 284 -7.37 -22.07 16.30
CA TYR A 284 -8.23 -22.64 17.35
C TYR A 284 -8.51 -21.58 18.40
N VAL A 285 -9.79 -21.32 18.66
CA VAL A 285 -10.26 -20.37 19.66
C VAL A 285 -11.06 -21.12 20.71
N TRP A 286 -10.64 -21.03 21.97
CA TRP A 286 -11.28 -21.66 23.09
C TRP A 286 -11.65 -20.64 24.17
N PRO A 287 -12.89 -20.17 24.20
CA PRO A 287 -13.41 -19.41 25.34
C PRO A 287 -13.57 -20.39 26.53
N ILE A 288 -12.71 -20.24 27.53
CA ILE A 288 -12.71 -21.06 28.74
C ILE A 288 -13.93 -20.70 29.59
N ASP A 289 -14.22 -19.41 29.64
CA ASP A 289 -15.43 -18.83 30.23
C ASP A 289 -15.80 -17.52 29.50
N LYS A 290 -16.82 -16.79 29.99
CA LYS A 290 -17.30 -15.54 29.38
C LYS A 290 -16.25 -14.41 29.33
N ASN A 291 -15.22 -14.53 30.14
CA ASN A 291 -14.21 -13.49 30.33
C ASN A 291 -12.79 -14.01 30.05
N THR A 292 -12.63 -15.27 29.71
CA THR A 292 -11.31 -15.91 29.55
C THR A 292 -11.27 -16.68 28.24
N GLN A 293 -10.30 -16.38 27.40
CA GLN A 293 -10.12 -17.00 26.09
C GLN A 293 -8.67 -17.44 25.89
N PHE A 294 -8.50 -18.62 25.33
CA PHE A 294 -7.23 -19.12 24.83
C PHE A 294 -7.31 -19.30 23.32
N GLU A 295 -6.27 -18.92 22.62
CA GLU A 295 -6.14 -19.16 21.19
C GLU A 295 -4.77 -19.76 20.88
N ALA A 296 -4.73 -20.63 19.87
CA ALA A 296 -3.50 -21.17 19.33
C ALA A 296 -3.67 -21.43 17.84
N GLY A 297 -2.58 -21.39 17.11
CA GLY A 297 -2.64 -21.65 15.67
C GLY A 297 -1.29 -21.94 15.05
N TYR A 298 -1.41 -22.40 13.80
CA TYR A 298 -0.28 -22.66 12.92
C TYR A 298 -0.53 -22.03 11.56
N ARG A 299 0.53 -21.49 10.97
CA ARG A 299 0.49 -20.93 9.63
C ARG A 299 1.76 -21.32 8.87
N SER A 300 1.59 -21.75 7.62
CA SER A 300 2.65 -21.95 6.66
C SER A 300 2.37 -21.12 5.41
N THR A 301 3.38 -20.43 4.92
CA THR A 301 3.33 -19.68 3.66
C THR A 301 4.56 -20.04 2.85
N ASN A 302 4.35 -20.45 1.60
CA ASN A 302 5.43 -20.62 0.62
C ASN A 302 5.18 -19.65 -0.53
N GLU A 303 6.21 -18.96 -0.96
CA GLU A 303 6.21 -18.02 -2.06
C GLU A 303 7.36 -18.31 -3.00
N LYS A 304 7.08 -18.37 -4.31
CA LYS A 304 8.07 -18.49 -5.39
C LYS A 304 7.81 -17.38 -6.38
N GLN A 305 8.88 -16.68 -6.76
CA GLN A 305 8.83 -15.57 -7.70
C GLN A 305 9.98 -15.72 -8.69
N ASP A 306 9.64 -15.73 -9.98
CA ASP A 306 10.59 -15.72 -11.10
C ASP A 306 10.45 -14.34 -11.77
N THR A 307 11.54 -13.61 -11.93
CA THR A 307 11.57 -12.28 -12.56
C THR A 307 12.57 -12.29 -13.69
N GLY A 308 12.13 -11.91 -14.89
CA GLY A 308 12.97 -11.67 -16.05
C GLY A 308 12.90 -10.21 -16.48
N PHE A 309 14.03 -9.61 -16.76
CA PHE A 309 14.15 -8.28 -17.35
C PHE A 309 15.09 -8.37 -18.55
N THR A 310 14.58 -8.10 -19.76
CA THR A 310 15.31 -8.16 -21.01
C THR A 310 15.32 -6.78 -21.67
N VAL A 311 16.50 -6.30 -22.02
CA VAL A 311 16.71 -5.08 -22.80
C VAL A 311 17.20 -5.43 -24.18
N LEU A 312 16.56 -4.90 -25.20
CA LEU A 312 17.00 -5.03 -26.60
C LEU A 312 17.28 -3.63 -27.15
N ASN A 313 18.42 -3.51 -27.80
CA ASN A 313 18.81 -2.29 -28.51
C ASN A 313 18.79 -2.53 -30.01
N GLU A 314 18.17 -1.64 -30.76
CA GLU A 314 18.27 -1.64 -32.22
C GLU A 314 19.71 -1.31 -32.64
N ILE A 315 20.26 -2.06 -33.57
CA ILE A 315 21.54 -1.74 -34.23
C ILE A 315 21.28 -1.24 -35.64
N ALA A 316 22.32 -0.65 -36.27
CA ALA A 316 22.24 -0.17 -37.63
C ALA A 316 21.74 -1.26 -38.59
N GLY A 317 20.64 -0.99 -39.29
CA GLY A 317 19.98 -1.97 -40.16
C GLY A 317 18.67 -2.54 -39.61
N GLY A 318 18.18 -2.07 -38.44
CA GLY A 318 16.86 -2.42 -37.88
C GLY A 318 16.82 -3.76 -37.14
N THR A 319 17.98 -4.34 -36.79
CA THR A 319 18.04 -5.59 -36.03
C THR A 319 18.07 -5.29 -34.54
N MET A 320 17.17 -5.92 -33.77
CA MET A 320 17.17 -5.85 -32.30
C MET A 320 18.19 -6.88 -31.73
N VAL A 321 19.02 -6.43 -30.80
CA VAL A 321 20.06 -7.23 -30.14
C VAL A 321 19.91 -7.09 -28.64
N VAL A 322 20.01 -8.22 -27.93
CA VAL A 322 19.93 -8.23 -26.45
C VAL A 322 21.14 -7.50 -25.86
N ASP A 323 20.87 -6.58 -24.95
CA ASP A 323 21.88 -5.97 -24.09
C ASP A 323 22.13 -6.87 -22.88
N GLU A 324 23.18 -7.68 -22.95
CA GLU A 324 23.54 -8.60 -21.88
C GLU A 324 23.93 -7.88 -20.57
N GLY A 325 24.40 -6.65 -20.65
CA GLY A 325 24.76 -5.84 -19.48
C GLY A 325 23.57 -5.31 -18.69
N LEU A 326 22.39 -5.25 -19.32
CA LEU A 326 21.15 -4.79 -18.72
C LEU A 326 20.11 -5.90 -18.53
N THR A 327 20.27 -7.05 -19.20
CA THR A 327 19.36 -8.20 -19.14
C THR A 327 19.65 -9.08 -17.93
N ASN A 328 18.63 -9.40 -17.13
CA ASN A 328 18.80 -10.22 -15.96
C ASN A 328 17.60 -11.10 -15.61
N PHE A 329 17.87 -12.24 -14.96
CA PHE A 329 16.88 -13.21 -14.53
C PHE A 329 17.12 -13.59 -13.07
N LEU A 330 16.07 -13.52 -12.25
CA LEU A 330 16.11 -13.77 -10.82
C LEU A 330 15.03 -14.77 -10.41
N ASP A 331 15.42 -15.77 -9.62
CA ASP A 331 14.51 -16.63 -8.89
C ASP A 331 14.58 -16.29 -7.40
N TYR A 332 13.42 -16.20 -6.78
CA TYR A 332 13.26 -15.99 -5.35
C TYR A 332 12.28 -17.02 -4.78
N GLU A 333 12.69 -17.67 -3.70
CA GLU A 333 11.81 -18.56 -2.94
C GLU A 333 11.87 -18.21 -1.46
N GLN A 334 10.70 -18.19 -0.80
CA GLN A 334 10.59 -17.98 0.64
C GLN A 334 9.57 -18.93 1.24
N THR A 335 9.94 -19.57 2.34
CA THR A 335 9.04 -20.39 3.16
C THR A 335 9.02 -19.86 4.58
N ILE A 336 7.82 -19.66 5.14
CA ILE A 336 7.62 -19.20 6.51
C ILE A 336 6.71 -20.20 7.22
N HIS A 337 7.20 -20.79 8.30
CA HIS A 337 6.40 -21.58 9.25
C HIS A 337 6.24 -20.82 10.54
N ALA A 338 5.03 -20.77 11.07
CA ALA A 338 4.75 -20.05 12.29
C ALA A 338 3.78 -20.79 13.20
N VAL A 339 4.05 -20.75 14.49
CA VAL A 339 3.15 -21.19 15.54
C VAL A 339 2.90 -20.03 16.49
N TYR A 340 1.68 -19.94 17.00
CA TYR A 340 1.37 -18.92 17.99
C TYR A 340 0.42 -19.47 19.06
N SER A 341 0.47 -18.85 20.24
CA SER A 341 -0.55 -18.95 21.26
C SER A 341 -0.79 -17.62 21.93
N GLN A 342 -2.01 -17.38 22.39
CA GLN A 342 -2.37 -16.20 23.15
C GLN A 342 -3.44 -16.51 24.18
N PHE A 343 -3.40 -15.77 25.28
CA PHE A 343 -4.33 -15.89 26.38
C PHE A 343 -4.87 -14.52 26.76
N GLY A 344 -6.19 -14.41 26.82
CA GLY A 344 -6.88 -13.18 27.19
C GLY A 344 -7.83 -13.38 28.36
N LYS A 345 -7.94 -12.36 29.20
CA LYS A 345 -8.86 -12.33 30.33
C LYS A 345 -9.38 -10.93 30.59
N LYS A 346 -10.67 -10.84 30.93
CA LYS A 346 -11.35 -9.61 31.32
C LYS A 346 -12.00 -9.78 32.68
N TRP A 347 -11.85 -8.79 33.57
CA TRP A 347 -12.52 -8.74 34.88
C TRP A 347 -12.59 -7.32 35.44
N ASN A 348 -13.77 -6.96 35.95
CA ASN A 348 -14.00 -5.66 36.64
C ASN A 348 -13.43 -4.45 35.92
N GLY A 349 -13.64 -4.34 34.59
CA GLY A 349 -13.16 -3.23 33.79
C GLY A 349 -11.66 -3.29 33.44
N PHE A 350 -10.95 -4.34 33.82
CA PHE A 350 -9.59 -4.63 33.40
C PHE A 350 -9.59 -5.78 32.39
N SER A 351 -8.81 -5.66 31.33
CA SER A 351 -8.60 -6.74 30.35
C SER A 351 -7.13 -6.84 29.98
N PHE A 352 -6.67 -8.04 29.67
CA PHE A 352 -5.38 -8.25 29.04
C PHE A 352 -5.44 -9.36 28.00
N LEU A 353 -4.59 -9.24 26.98
CA LEU A 353 -4.29 -10.27 26.00
C LEU A 353 -2.77 -10.38 25.90
N ALA A 354 -2.21 -11.53 26.24
CA ALA A 354 -0.78 -11.81 26.10
C ALA A 354 -0.58 -12.93 25.10
N GLY A 355 0.28 -12.76 24.13
CA GLY A 355 0.54 -13.71 23.07
C GLY A 355 2.02 -13.85 22.73
N LEU A 356 2.37 -15.01 22.22
CA LEU A 356 3.70 -15.29 21.70
C LEU A 356 3.57 -16.02 20.36
N ARG A 357 4.30 -15.52 19.39
CA ARG A 357 4.44 -16.13 18.07
C ARG A 357 5.91 -16.45 17.81
N TYR A 358 6.16 -17.63 17.27
CA TYR A 358 7.45 -18.03 16.72
C TYR A 358 7.33 -18.16 15.21
N GLU A 359 8.28 -17.61 14.47
CA GLU A 359 8.38 -17.78 13.01
C GLU A 359 9.76 -18.31 12.64
N HIS A 360 9.77 -19.35 11.83
CA HIS A 360 10.92 -19.88 11.11
C HIS A 360 10.80 -19.47 9.65
N THR A 361 11.82 -18.80 9.12
CA THR A 361 11.86 -18.32 7.74
C THR A 361 13.09 -18.83 7.05
N ASP A 362 12.90 -19.41 5.87
CA ASP A 362 13.94 -19.79 4.94
C ASP A 362 13.70 -19.07 3.61
N TRP A 363 14.72 -18.41 3.07
CA TRP A 363 14.64 -17.78 1.76
C TRP A 363 15.92 -18.01 0.95
N THR A 364 15.75 -18.13 -0.38
CA THR A 364 16.81 -18.26 -1.36
C THR A 364 16.57 -17.29 -2.51
N VAL A 365 17.62 -16.64 -2.98
CA VAL A 365 17.65 -15.82 -4.18
C VAL A 365 18.76 -16.31 -5.10
N ILE A 366 18.44 -16.53 -6.37
CA ILE A 366 19.38 -16.99 -7.40
C ILE A 366 19.33 -15.99 -8.54
N GLN A 367 20.43 -15.27 -8.74
CA GLN A 367 20.63 -14.39 -9.89
C GLN A 367 21.25 -15.24 -11.03
N LYS A 368 20.42 -15.60 -12.01
CA LYS A 368 20.80 -16.56 -13.08
C LYS A 368 21.83 -16.00 -14.05
N THR A 369 21.81 -14.68 -14.30
CA THR A 369 22.72 -14.02 -15.24
C THR A 369 24.15 -14.00 -14.71
N THR A 370 24.37 -13.70 -13.42
CA THR A 370 25.68 -13.66 -12.77
C THR A 370 26.03 -14.94 -12.04
N SER A 371 25.09 -15.89 -11.92
CA SER A 371 25.22 -17.13 -11.14
C SER A 371 25.48 -16.87 -9.64
N GLU A 372 25.09 -15.71 -9.14
CA GLU A 372 25.19 -15.39 -7.71
C GLU A 372 24.00 -15.98 -6.95
N GLU A 373 24.26 -16.61 -5.84
CA GLU A 373 23.24 -17.19 -4.95
C GLU A 373 23.37 -16.58 -3.55
N GLY A 374 22.21 -16.24 -2.97
CA GLY A 374 22.07 -15.81 -1.57
C GLY A 374 20.99 -16.65 -0.88
N SER A 375 21.26 -17.10 0.31
CA SER A 375 20.28 -17.80 1.15
C SER A 375 20.42 -17.38 2.61
N ASN A 376 19.34 -17.43 3.35
CA ASN A 376 19.37 -17.16 4.78
C ASN A 376 18.22 -17.87 5.51
N ILE A 377 18.51 -18.36 6.69
CA ILE A 377 17.56 -18.96 7.61
C ILE A 377 17.57 -18.13 8.88
N PHE A 378 16.40 -17.73 9.34
CA PHE A 378 16.28 -16.99 10.59
C PHE A 378 15.00 -17.36 11.36
N ASP A 379 15.15 -17.34 12.67
CA ASP A 379 14.12 -17.61 13.64
C ASP A 379 13.78 -16.35 14.41
N GLY A 380 12.50 -16.16 14.75
CA GLY A 380 12.05 -15.00 15.50
C GLY A 380 10.96 -15.30 16.51
N LEU A 381 11.08 -14.68 17.69
CA LEU A 381 10.03 -14.64 18.70
C LEU A 381 9.38 -13.26 18.70
N PHE A 382 8.05 -13.26 18.61
CA PHE A 382 7.23 -12.06 18.48
C PHE A 382 6.18 -12.00 19.59
N PRO A 383 6.56 -11.48 20.78
CA PRO A 383 5.64 -11.28 21.88
C PRO A 383 4.67 -10.14 21.60
N THR A 384 3.45 -10.27 22.10
CA THR A 384 2.42 -9.23 22.08
C THR A 384 1.77 -9.13 23.44
N LEU A 385 1.42 -7.91 23.86
CA LEU A 385 0.71 -7.63 25.09
C LEU A 385 -0.26 -6.48 24.86
N ASN A 386 -1.54 -6.70 25.11
CA ASN A 386 -2.55 -5.66 25.09
C ASN A 386 -3.22 -5.62 26.47
N ILE A 387 -3.30 -4.45 27.08
CA ILE A 387 -3.94 -4.20 28.37
C ILE A 387 -5.00 -3.13 28.18
N GLY A 388 -6.20 -3.37 28.71
CA GLY A 388 -7.29 -2.40 28.70
C GLY A 388 -7.80 -2.12 30.11
N VAL A 389 -8.08 -0.84 30.39
CA VAL A 389 -8.70 -0.38 31.64
C VAL A 389 -9.93 0.44 31.29
N GLU A 390 -11.11 -0.08 31.61
CA GLU A 390 -12.39 0.61 31.43
C GLU A 390 -12.70 1.43 32.69
N PHE A 391 -12.56 2.74 32.60
CA PHE A 391 -12.94 3.65 33.71
C PHE A 391 -14.46 3.84 33.80
N SER A 392 -15.13 3.68 32.67
CA SER A 392 -16.59 3.74 32.54
C SER A 392 -17.00 3.14 31.17
N GLU A 393 -18.28 2.91 30.95
CA GLU A 393 -18.84 2.48 29.64
C GLU A 393 -18.45 3.40 28.45
N THR A 394 -17.97 4.61 28.74
CA THR A 394 -17.63 5.63 27.76
C THR A 394 -16.15 6.03 27.78
N ALA A 395 -15.31 5.44 28.63
CA ALA A 395 -13.90 5.80 28.76
C ALA A 395 -13.05 4.58 29.04
N ASN A 396 -12.07 4.36 28.16
CA ASN A 396 -11.07 3.32 28.34
C ASN A 396 -9.66 3.84 28.04
N LEU A 397 -8.68 3.21 28.68
CA LEU A 397 -7.25 3.35 28.44
C LEU A 397 -6.74 2.01 27.96
N THR A 398 -5.93 2.02 26.89
CA THR A 398 -5.30 0.82 26.35
C THR A 398 -3.80 0.97 26.32
N PHE A 399 -3.07 -0.08 26.62
CA PHE A 399 -1.64 -0.18 26.39
C PHE A 399 -1.37 -1.38 25.51
N GLY A 400 -0.65 -1.16 24.42
CA GLY A 400 -0.23 -2.20 23.47
C GLY A 400 1.29 -2.28 23.41
N TYR A 401 1.82 -3.49 23.41
CA TYR A 401 3.21 -3.80 23.06
C TYR A 401 3.21 -4.90 22.00
N ASN A 402 4.04 -4.75 20.99
CA ASN A 402 4.27 -5.81 20.01
C ASN A 402 5.69 -5.73 19.46
N ARG A 403 6.28 -6.90 19.21
CA ARG A 403 7.49 -7.04 18.41
C ARG A 403 7.13 -7.54 17.02
N ARG A 404 7.69 -6.90 16.00
CA ARG A 404 7.42 -7.21 14.59
C ARG A 404 8.69 -7.19 13.78
N LEU A 405 8.60 -7.61 12.51
CA LEU A 405 9.74 -7.56 11.60
C LEU A 405 9.33 -7.02 10.22
N SER A 406 10.35 -6.68 9.43
CA SER A 406 10.24 -6.38 8.01
C SER A 406 11.32 -7.14 7.25
N ARG A 407 10.90 -7.99 6.29
CA ARG A 407 11.80 -8.81 5.47
C ARG A 407 12.26 -8.04 4.24
N PRO A 408 13.49 -8.27 3.73
CA PRO A 408 13.88 -7.78 2.41
C PRO A 408 13.08 -8.51 1.33
N GLY A 409 12.60 -7.79 0.31
CA GLY A 409 11.95 -8.39 -0.86
C GLY A 409 12.95 -8.71 -1.97
N ALA A 410 12.53 -9.49 -2.97
CA ALA A 410 13.34 -9.98 -4.09
C ALA A 410 14.16 -8.88 -4.77
N ARG A 411 13.55 -7.72 -5.10
CA ARG A 411 14.27 -6.58 -5.72
C ARG A 411 15.39 -6.03 -4.83
N GLY A 412 15.18 -6.00 -3.52
CA GLY A 412 16.19 -5.52 -2.57
C GLY A 412 17.39 -6.45 -2.44
N LEU A 413 17.19 -7.75 -2.73
CA LEU A 413 18.18 -8.80 -2.67
C LEU A 413 18.89 -9.04 -4.01
N ASN A 414 18.35 -8.56 -5.15
CA ASN A 414 18.92 -8.78 -6.48
C ASN A 414 20.26 -8.05 -6.66
N PRO A 415 21.40 -8.74 -6.73
CA PRO A 415 22.72 -8.13 -6.88
C PRO A 415 22.96 -7.54 -8.27
N PHE A 416 22.09 -7.81 -9.23
CA PHE A 416 22.22 -7.28 -10.59
C PHE A 416 21.98 -5.77 -10.64
N ARG A 417 22.70 -5.10 -11.54
CA ARG A 417 22.59 -3.65 -11.76
C ARG A 417 21.37 -3.31 -12.62
N SER A 418 20.48 -2.48 -12.11
CA SER A 418 19.36 -1.91 -12.87
C SER A 418 19.68 -0.47 -13.22
N ARG A 419 19.83 -0.15 -14.50
CA ARG A 419 20.17 1.19 -14.98
C ARG A 419 19.01 2.15 -14.69
N ALA A 420 19.29 3.25 -13.98
CA ALA A 420 18.34 4.34 -13.77
C ALA A 420 18.58 5.50 -14.74
N SER A 421 19.85 5.71 -15.15
CA SER A 421 20.30 6.63 -16.19
C SER A 421 21.68 6.21 -16.68
N GLU A 422 22.27 6.91 -17.66
CA GLU A 422 23.64 6.67 -18.11
C GLU A 422 24.68 6.78 -16.98
N THR A 423 24.39 7.65 -16.00
CA THR A 423 25.29 7.96 -14.88
C THR A 423 24.81 7.42 -13.55
N SER A 424 23.78 6.55 -13.52
CA SER A 424 23.30 6.00 -12.26
C SER A 424 22.65 4.64 -12.42
N PHE A 425 22.86 3.74 -11.42
CA PHE A 425 22.19 2.46 -11.35
C PHE A 425 21.75 2.13 -9.92
N PHE A 426 20.75 1.26 -9.83
CA PHE A 426 20.36 0.60 -8.59
C PHE A 426 20.93 -0.81 -8.58
N GLN A 427 21.41 -1.27 -7.43
CA GLN A 427 21.87 -2.64 -7.20
C GLN A 427 21.34 -3.11 -5.86
N GLY A 428 20.65 -4.24 -5.81
CA GLY A 428 20.23 -4.83 -4.55
C GLY A 428 21.43 -5.40 -3.76
N ASN A 429 21.16 -5.85 -2.54
CA ASN A 429 22.17 -6.40 -1.63
C ASN A 429 21.69 -7.75 -1.09
N PRO A 430 22.28 -8.87 -1.55
CA PRO A 430 21.88 -10.20 -1.09
C PRO A 430 22.16 -10.45 0.40
N ASN A 431 22.98 -9.62 1.05
CA ASN A 431 23.34 -9.71 2.46
C ASN A 431 22.35 -8.94 3.39
N LEU A 432 21.22 -8.44 2.86
CA LEU A 432 20.23 -7.77 3.69
C LEU A 432 19.64 -8.72 4.73
N ARG A 433 19.46 -8.18 5.93
CA ARG A 433 18.84 -8.87 7.06
C ARG A 433 17.43 -8.30 7.33
N PRO A 434 16.53 -9.08 7.98
CA PRO A 434 15.29 -8.53 8.48
C PRO A 434 15.54 -7.41 9.51
N SER A 435 14.71 -6.37 9.45
CA SER A 435 14.66 -5.32 10.48
C SER A 435 13.62 -5.72 11.54
N TYR A 436 13.92 -5.53 12.83
CA TYR A 436 12.98 -5.80 13.92
C TYR A 436 12.50 -4.50 14.54
N SER A 437 11.24 -4.45 14.95
CA SER A 437 10.65 -3.27 15.57
C SER A 437 9.90 -3.64 16.85
N ASP A 438 10.20 -2.93 17.93
CA ASP A 438 9.43 -2.96 19.18
C ASP A 438 8.51 -1.72 19.20
N GLY A 439 7.21 -1.95 19.22
CA GLY A 439 6.17 -0.92 19.22
C GLY A 439 5.44 -0.86 20.56
N PHE A 440 5.24 0.35 21.07
CA PHE A 440 4.47 0.66 22.29
C PHE A 440 3.40 1.68 21.93
N ASP A 441 2.17 1.46 22.33
CA ASP A 441 1.02 2.34 22.09
C ASP A 441 0.22 2.53 23.38
N LEU A 442 0.00 3.77 23.79
CA LEU A 442 -0.85 4.14 24.92
C LEU A 442 -2.05 4.91 24.40
N GLY A 443 -3.19 4.22 24.23
CA GLY A 443 -4.41 4.75 23.68
C GLY A 443 -5.41 5.16 24.76
N PHE A 444 -6.13 6.26 24.53
CA PHE A 444 -7.23 6.71 25.35
C PHE A 444 -8.45 7.00 24.49
N LEU A 445 -9.55 6.31 24.76
CA LEU A 445 -10.85 6.55 24.14
C LEU A 445 -11.81 7.18 25.14
N LYS A 446 -12.46 8.26 24.73
CA LYS A 446 -13.57 8.86 25.48
C LYS A 446 -14.73 9.20 24.54
N GLN A 447 -15.89 8.65 24.86
CA GLN A 447 -17.13 8.98 24.19
C GLN A 447 -17.92 10.01 25.02
N PHE A 448 -18.27 11.10 24.39
CA PHE A 448 -19.15 12.14 24.92
C PHE A 448 -20.50 12.11 24.18
N LYS A 449 -21.50 12.79 24.69
CA LYS A 449 -22.84 12.82 24.04
C LYS A 449 -22.81 13.28 22.58
N LYS A 450 -21.95 14.23 22.22
CA LYS A 450 -21.88 14.84 20.88
C LYS A 450 -20.58 14.55 20.12
N PHE A 451 -19.54 14.07 20.79
CA PHE A 451 -18.29 13.74 20.13
C PHE A 451 -17.60 12.56 20.80
N SER A 452 -16.73 11.88 20.06
CA SER A 452 -15.78 10.89 20.54
C SER A 452 -14.37 11.40 20.33
N LEU A 453 -13.48 11.11 21.26
CA LEU A 453 -12.05 11.34 21.16
C LEU A 453 -11.33 10.01 21.31
N ASN A 454 -10.55 9.64 20.31
CA ASN A 454 -9.58 8.56 20.40
C ASN A 454 -8.19 9.16 20.19
N SER A 455 -7.32 9.03 21.17
CA SER A 455 -5.95 9.57 21.09
C SER A 455 -4.95 8.52 21.55
N SER A 456 -3.75 8.54 20.97
CA SER A 456 -2.66 7.68 21.43
C SER A 456 -1.32 8.40 21.41
N ILE A 457 -0.44 7.99 22.32
CA ILE A 457 0.99 8.25 22.28
C ILE A 457 1.65 6.94 21.92
N TYR A 458 2.49 6.95 20.90
CA TYR A 458 3.17 5.75 20.45
C TYR A 458 4.68 5.97 20.38
N PHE A 459 5.41 4.89 20.64
CA PHE A 459 6.86 4.81 20.47
C PHE A 459 7.20 3.53 19.73
N THR A 460 8.06 3.65 18.71
CA THR A 460 8.57 2.50 17.96
C THR A 460 10.07 2.60 17.85
N ARG A 461 10.78 1.53 18.24
CA ARG A 461 12.20 1.36 18.01
C ARG A 461 12.43 0.28 16.99
N THR A 462 13.06 0.64 15.86
CA THR A 462 13.46 -0.30 14.81
C THR A 462 14.96 -0.53 14.87
N TYR A 463 15.35 -1.78 14.93
CA TYR A 463 16.74 -2.24 14.90
C TYR A 463 17.10 -2.62 13.48
N GLU A 464 18.28 -2.20 13.04
CA GLU A 464 18.80 -2.44 11.70
C GLU A 464 17.79 -2.08 10.58
N PRO A 465 17.18 -0.87 10.61
CA PRO A 465 16.29 -0.45 9.55
C PRO A 465 17.02 -0.53 8.22
N ARG A 466 16.26 -0.85 7.16
CA ARG A 466 16.82 -0.84 5.81
C ARG A 466 16.68 0.55 5.22
N GLN A 467 17.78 1.10 4.74
CA GLN A 467 17.81 2.38 4.06
C GLN A 467 18.52 2.27 2.73
N ARG A 468 18.05 3.01 1.74
CA ARG A 468 18.73 3.15 0.45
C ARG A 468 19.74 4.27 0.58
N ILE A 469 21.01 3.96 0.31
CA ILE A 469 22.09 4.94 0.26
C ILE A 469 22.55 5.17 -1.18
N THR A 470 23.17 6.31 -1.39
CA THR A 470 23.70 6.76 -2.68
C THR A 470 25.18 7.05 -2.50
N VAL A 471 26.02 6.41 -3.33
CA VAL A 471 27.47 6.60 -3.33
C VAL A 471 27.98 6.70 -4.76
N GLU A 472 29.17 7.25 -4.94
CA GLU A 472 29.91 7.10 -6.20
C GLU A 472 30.37 5.65 -6.35
N SER A 473 30.15 5.04 -7.53
CA SER A 473 30.51 3.65 -7.76
C SER A 473 32.00 3.42 -7.95
N GLY A 474 32.76 4.49 -8.15
CA GLY A 474 34.15 4.46 -8.59
C GLY A 474 34.33 4.26 -10.11
N GLU A 475 33.24 4.08 -10.83
CA GLU A 475 33.21 3.98 -12.30
C GLU A 475 32.95 5.35 -12.93
N PHE A 476 33.44 5.51 -14.14
CA PHE A 476 33.21 6.73 -14.93
C PHE A 476 32.68 6.32 -16.30
N VAL A 477 31.75 7.10 -16.81
CA VAL A 477 31.24 6.97 -18.18
C VAL A 477 31.49 8.30 -18.92
N GLU A 478 31.83 8.19 -20.19
CA GLU A 478 31.96 9.35 -21.05
C GLU A 478 30.57 9.84 -21.46
N VAL A 479 30.16 10.98 -20.94
CA VAL A 479 28.93 11.65 -21.32
C VAL A 479 29.31 12.95 -22.03
N ASN A 480 28.99 13.03 -23.32
CA ASN A 480 29.30 14.20 -24.17
C ASN A 480 30.80 14.63 -24.16
N GLY A 481 31.70 13.66 -24.13
CA GLY A 481 33.15 13.91 -24.17
C GLY A 481 33.81 14.15 -22.81
N GLU A 482 33.06 14.03 -21.71
CA GLU A 482 33.58 14.13 -20.34
C GLU A 482 33.37 12.89 -19.50
N ASN A 483 34.38 12.52 -18.71
CA ASN A 483 34.31 11.46 -17.73
C ASN A 483 33.41 11.87 -16.56
N THR A 484 32.22 11.30 -16.49
CA THR A 484 31.24 11.54 -15.43
C THR A 484 31.21 10.37 -14.47
N ALA A 485 31.28 10.64 -13.16
CA ALA A 485 31.21 9.63 -12.13
C ALA A 485 29.82 8.93 -12.12
N VAL A 486 29.83 7.62 -12.05
CA VAL A 486 28.61 6.79 -11.99
C VAL A 486 28.14 6.66 -10.56
N ILE A 487 26.89 6.93 -10.32
CA ILE A 487 26.23 6.88 -9.01
C ILE A 487 25.60 5.51 -8.80
N LYS A 488 25.95 4.85 -7.70
CA LYS A 488 25.34 3.61 -7.22
C LYS A 488 24.34 3.89 -6.12
N ARG A 489 23.11 3.34 -6.26
CA ARG A 489 22.08 3.35 -5.22
C ARG A 489 21.84 1.92 -4.77
N PHE A 490 21.90 1.64 -3.48
CA PHE A 490 21.71 0.29 -2.95
C PHE A 490 21.17 0.30 -1.52
N PRO A 491 20.43 -0.75 -1.10
CA PRO A 491 19.90 -0.86 0.25
C PRO A 491 20.95 -1.44 1.21
N VAL A 492 20.95 -0.92 2.44
CA VAL A 492 21.77 -1.41 3.55
C VAL A 492 20.94 -1.51 4.82
N ASN A 493 21.32 -2.41 5.74
CA ASN A 493 20.88 -2.36 7.11
C ASN A 493 21.83 -1.46 7.90
N PHE A 494 21.30 -0.56 8.74
CA PHE A 494 22.13 0.31 9.56
C PHE A 494 21.47 0.59 10.92
N GLY A 495 22.26 0.74 11.96
CA GLY A 495 21.95 1.32 13.25
C GLY A 495 20.53 1.07 13.80
N SER A 496 19.85 2.16 14.12
CA SER A 496 18.50 2.16 14.70
C SER A 496 17.68 3.37 14.26
N GLN A 497 16.37 3.21 14.32
CA GLN A 497 15.39 4.30 14.15
C GLN A 497 14.45 4.32 15.34
N ASP A 498 14.37 5.46 16.03
CA ASP A 498 13.41 5.74 17.09
C ASP A 498 12.34 6.68 16.59
N ARG A 499 11.06 6.34 16.76
CA ARG A 499 9.93 7.18 16.38
C ARG A 499 8.99 7.35 17.57
N LEU A 500 8.79 8.58 18.01
CA LEU A 500 7.83 8.98 19.03
C LEU A 500 6.75 9.85 18.38
N GLY A 501 5.49 9.55 18.65
CA GLY A 501 4.41 10.35 18.08
C GLY A 501 3.16 10.41 18.93
N PHE A 502 2.28 11.32 18.55
CA PHE A 502 0.95 11.53 19.11
C PHE A 502 -0.08 11.55 18.01
N GLU A 503 -1.17 10.83 18.22
CA GLU A 503 -2.30 10.76 17.31
C GLU A 503 -3.59 11.13 18.05
N ALA A 504 -4.49 11.85 17.37
CA ALA A 504 -5.82 12.17 17.87
C ALA A 504 -6.85 12.09 16.75
N ASN A 505 -7.91 11.34 16.98
CA ASN A 505 -9.06 11.20 16.10
C ASN A 505 -10.33 11.60 16.83
N SER A 506 -11.15 12.44 16.21
CA SER A 506 -12.41 12.89 16.79
C SER A 506 -13.53 12.83 15.76
N ALA A 507 -14.69 12.29 16.19
CA ALA A 507 -15.92 12.32 15.42
C ALA A 507 -16.94 13.18 16.19
N ILE A 508 -17.32 14.32 15.61
CA ILE A 508 -18.20 15.32 16.22
C ILE A 508 -19.56 15.30 15.52
N ARG A 509 -20.63 15.14 16.27
CA ARG A 509 -22.01 15.21 15.80
C ARG A 509 -22.64 16.53 16.25
N TRP A 510 -22.61 17.53 15.39
CA TRP A 510 -23.22 18.84 15.66
C TRP A 510 -24.73 18.73 15.70
N SER A 511 -25.31 17.96 14.76
CA SER A 511 -26.74 17.67 14.67
C SER A 511 -26.97 16.31 13.98
N THR A 512 -28.23 15.92 13.78
CA THR A 512 -28.61 14.74 12.97
C THR A 512 -28.21 14.88 11.50
N LYS A 513 -28.00 16.13 11.03
CA LYS A 513 -27.69 16.49 9.64
C LYS A 513 -26.24 16.92 9.44
N TRP A 514 -25.45 17.11 10.52
CA TRP A 514 -24.12 17.67 10.44
C TRP A 514 -23.14 16.87 11.30
N ARG A 515 -22.10 16.31 10.65
CA ARG A 515 -21.03 15.53 11.29
C ARG A 515 -19.68 15.97 10.76
N THR A 516 -18.71 16.06 11.64
CA THR A 516 -17.30 16.35 11.32
C THR A 516 -16.41 15.27 11.90
N ASN A 517 -15.46 14.77 11.11
CA ASN A 517 -14.37 13.90 11.58
C ASN A 517 -13.06 14.66 11.40
N ILE A 518 -12.21 14.60 12.42
CA ILE A 518 -10.89 15.23 12.42
C ILE A 518 -9.89 14.15 12.84
N SER A 519 -8.80 14.04 12.10
CA SER A 519 -7.67 13.19 12.44
C SER A 519 -6.40 14.03 12.38
N PHE A 520 -5.54 13.84 13.36
CA PHE A 520 -4.25 14.52 13.46
C PHE A 520 -3.19 13.54 13.96
N ASN A 521 -2.02 13.54 13.35
CA ASN A 521 -0.85 12.78 13.77
C ASN A 521 0.38 13.66 13.67
N ILE A 522 1.22 13.65 14.70
CA ILE A 522 2.54 14.29 14.72
C ILE A 522 3.56 13.32 15.27
N PHE A 523 4.75 13.30 14.68
CA PHE A 523 5.82 12.43 15.15
C PHE A 523 7.19 13.07 14.96
N LYS A 524 8.12 12.61 15.78
CA LYS A 524 9.57 12.79 15.62
C LYS A 524 10.22 11.44 15.37
N SER A 525 11.05 11.35 14.33
CA SER A 525 11.87 10.18 14.00
C SER A 525 13.34 10.56 14.13
N ILE A 526 14.10 9.70 14.78
CA ILE A 526 15.54 9.84 14.96
C ILE A 526 16.21 8.60 14.43
N ASP A 527 16.99 8.76 13.35
CA ASP A 527 17.80 7.71 12.76
C ASP A 527 19.22 7.85 13.30
N LYS A 528 19.84 6.75 13.72
CA LYS A 528 21.23 6.72 14.22
C LYS A 528 21.98 5.54 13.66
N GLY A 529 23.15 5.80 13.12
CA GLY A 529 24.04 4.74 12.67
C GLY A 529 25.01 5.18 11.58
N THR A 530 25.94 4.29 11.29
CA THR A 530 26.96 4.48 10.26
C THR A 530 26.95 3.29 9.33
N TYR A 531 27.22 3.55 8.07
CA TYR A 531 27.54 2.53 7.07
C TYR A 531 28.92 2.84 6.49
N GLU A 532 29.90 1.97 6.75
CA GLU A 532 31.32 2.23 6.47
C GLU A 532 31.74 3.58 7.09
N ASN A 533 32.10 4.58 6.29
CA ASN A 533 32.50 5.92 6.73
C ASN A 533 31.37 6.96 6.64
N LEU A 534 30.15 6.55 6.19
CA LEU A 534 29.00 7.43 6.05
C LEU A 534 28.22 7.49 7.36
N VAL A 535 28.08 8.66 7.94
CA VAL A 535 27.18 8.92 9.07
C VAL A 535 25.77 9.14 8.50
N LEU A 536 24.82 8.31 8.94
CA LEU A 536 23.43 8.33 8.47
C LEU A 536 22.47 8.90 9.53
N ASP A 537 23.02 9.62 10.51
CA ASP A 537 22.22 10.25 11.56
C ASP A 537 21.30 11.31 10.96
N ASN A 538 20.02 11.24 11.32
CA ASN A 538 19.01 12.16 10.85
C ASN A 538 17.91 12.35 11.88
N GLU A 539 17.39 13.56 12.02
CA GLU A 539 16.18 13.86 12.79
C GLU A 539 15.11 14.43 11.86
N ASN A 540 13.92 13.89 11.94
CA ASN A 540 12.79 14.33 11.12
C ASN A 540 11.56 14.52 12.01
N GLU A 541 10.93 15.69 11.91
CA GLU A 541 9.64 16.00 12.52
C GLU A 541 8.62 16.25 11.42
N SER A 542 7.48 15.55 11.52
CA SER A 542 6.41 15.73 10.55
C SER A 542 5.04 15.51 11.20
N TRP A 543 4.03 16.01 10.51
CA TRP A 543 2.64 15.86 10.94
C TRP A 543 1.72 15.61 9.74
N SER A 544 0.57 15.03 10.00
CA SER A 544 -0.49 14.88 9.01
C SER A 544 -1.86 15.14 9.63
N GLY A 545 -2.80 15.58 8.82
CA GLY A 545 -4.15 15.86 9.26
C GLY A 545 -5.18 15.55 8.18
N ASN A 546 -6.34 15.11 8.63
CA ASN A 546 -7.51 14.92 7.78
C ASN A 546 -8.73 15.56 8.45
N PHE A 547 -9.46 16.36 7.69
CA PHE A 547 -10.71 17.00 8.09
C PHE A 547 -11.81 16.60 7.11
N ARG A 548 -12.83 15.90 7.60
CA ARG A 548 -14.00 15.52 6.81
C ARG A 548 -15.24 16.10 7.43
N ASN A 549 -15.98 16.84 6.63
CA ASN A 549 -17.25 17.44 7.02
C ASN A 549 -18.38 16.91 6.15
N ASN A 550 -19.41 16.36 6.78
CA ASN A 550 -20.61 15.86 6.12
C ASN A 550 -21.79 16.71 6.58
N LEU A 551 -22.50 17.29 5.62
CA LEU A 551 -23.66 18.13 5.87
C LEU A 551 -24.81 17.73 4.95
N LYS A 552 -25.97 17.45 5.53
CA LYS A 552 -27.21 17.22 4.79
C LYS A 552 -27.92 18.54 4.58
N LEU A 553 -27.90 19.01 3.33
CA LEU A 553 -28.58 20.26 2.87
C LEU A 553 -30.09 20.04 2.71
N PRO A 554 -30.88 21.13 2.45
CA PRO A 554 -32.24 21.01 1.96
C PRO A 554 -32.34 20.10 0.74
N TRP A 555 -33.54 19.59 0.46
CA TRP A 555 -33.81 18.58 -0.61
C TRP A 555 -33.04 17.26 -0.46
N GLU A 556 -32.61 16.99 0.78
CA GLU A 556 -31.90 15.76 1.15
C GLU A 556 -30.56 15.52 0.39
N ILE A 557 -29.92 16.58 -0.10
CA ILE A 557 -28.61 16.52 -0.70
C ILE A 557 -27.56 16.37 0.41
N ASN A 558 -26.82 15.27 0.40
CA ASN A 558 -25.67 15.08 1.28
C ASN A 558 -24.44 15.71 0.63
N THR A 559 -23.73 16.54 1.37
CA THR A 559 -22.46 17.13 0.94
C THR A 559 -21.34 16.62 1.81
N GLN A 560 -20.18 16.38 1.20
CA GLN A 560 -18.96 16.02 1.89
C GLN A 560 -17.83 16.92 1.42
N VAL A 561 -17.11 17.51 2.37
CA VAL A 561 -15.84 18.18 2.15
C VAL A 561 -14.77 17.35 2.84
N ASN A 562 -13.74 16.97 2.11
CA ASN A 562 -12.57 16.28 2.66
C ASN A 562 -11.32 17.11 2.38
N VAL A 563 -10.58 17.46 3.43
CA VAL A 563 -9.30 18.18 3.37
C VAL A 563 -8.27 17.30 4.04
N TRP A 564 -7.19 17.01 3.35
CA TRP A 564 -6.07 16.28 3.91
C TRP A 564 -4.76 17.03 3.67
N TYR A 565 -3.82 16.87 4.57
CA TYR A 565 -2.50 17.49 4.47
C TYR A 565 -1.46 16.60 5.12
N VAL A 566 -0.28 16.51 4.48
CA VAL A 566 0.92 15.86 5.00
C VAL A 566 1.99 16.93 5.11
N GLY A 567 2.56 17.10 6.29
CA GLY A 567 3.58 18.08 6.59
C GLY A 567 4.92 17.81 5.88
N PRO A 568 5.83 18.78 5.96
CA PRO A 568 7.18 18.61 5.42
C PRO A 568 7.90 17.45 6.13
N GLN A 569 8.89 16.90 5.45
CA GLN A 569 9.79 15.88 6.00
C GLN A 569 11.22 16.20 5.62
N GLU A 570 12.13 15.92 6.53
CA GLU A 570 13.56 16.08 6.32
C GLU A 570 14.26 14.72 6.25
N SER A 571 15.32 14.65 5.48
CA SER A 571 16.22 13.51 5.37
C SER A 571 17.66 13.97 5.39
N ALA A 572 18.62 13.07 5.57
CA ALA A 572 20.06 13.43 5.57
C ALA A 572 20.51 14.14 4.29
N TYR A 573 19.80 13.98 3.17
CA TYR A 573 20.20 14.50 1.85
C TYR A 573 19.17 15.47 1.25
N GLY A 574 18.22 15.99 2.03
CA GLY A 574 17.25 16.94 1.50
C GLY A 574 15.95 17.01 2.28
N ASN A 575 14.98 17.71 1.70
CA ASN A 575 13.67 17.89 2.32
C ASN A 575 12.53 17.71 1.31
N ARG A 576 11.38 17.27 1.82
CA ARG A 576 10.11 17.24 1.10
C ARG A 576 9.22 18.33 1.67
N LYS A 577 8.65 19.17 0.81
CA LYS A 577 7.66 20.17 1.21
C LYS A 577 6.33 19.50 1.59
N GLY A 578 5.59 20.14 2.48
CA GLY A 578 4.24 19.69 2.79
C GLY A 578 3.31 19.83 1.58
N PHE A 579 2.32 18.94 1.46
CA PHE A 579 1.34 18.92 0.37
C PHE A 579 0.00 18.39 0.88
N GLY A 580 -1.07 18.64 0.12
CA GLY A 580 -2.40 18.22 0.52
C GLY A 580 -3.42 18.41 -0.59
N GLY A 581 -4.67 18.06 -0.32
CA GLY A 581 -5.74 18.16 -1.30
C GLY A 581 -7.10 18.43 -0.66
N VAL A 582 -8.01 18.98 -1.48
CA VAL A 582 -9.40 19.21 -1.12
C VAL A 582 -10.30 18.48 -2.10
N SER A 583 -11.19 17.64 -1.58
CA SER A 583 -12.19 16.94 -2.38
C SER A 583 -13.61 17.29 -1.92
N LEU A 584 -14.53 17.38 -2.88
CA LEU A 584 -15.94 17.68 -2.65
C LEU A 584 -16.79 16.53 -3.17
N GLY A 585 -17.77 16.09 -2.38
CA GLY A 585 -18.77 15.10 -2.75
C GLY A 585 -20.19 15.67 -2.61
N LEU A 586 -21.04 15.37 -3.57
CA LEU A 586 -22.47 15.64 -3.55
C LEU A 586 -23.21 14.35 -3.80
N SER A 587 -24.15 13.97 -2.93
CA SER A 587 -24.95 12.78 -3.16
C SER A 587 -26.41 13.01 -2.81
N LYS A 588 -27.28 12.32 -3.55
CA LYS A 588 -28.73 12.34 -3.34
C LYS A 588 -29.30 10.95 -3.51
N ASP A 589 -30.06 10.52 -2.51
CA ASP A 589 -30.83 9.30 -2.57
C ASP A 589 -32.12 9.55 -3.36
N ILE A 590 -32.45 8.63 -4.25
CA ILE A 590 -33.60 8.66 -5.16
C ILE A 590 -34.28 7.27 -5.16
N LEU A 591 -35.41 7.13 -5.83
CA LEU A 591 -36.18 5.88 -5.92
C LEU A 591 -36.50 5.27 -4.53
N ASN A 592 -36.97 6.09 -3.60
CA ASN A 592 -37.29 5.70 -2.20
C ASN A 592 -36.07 5.04 -1.50
N ASP A 593 -34.89 5.65 -1.61
CA ASP A 593 -33.61 5.23 -1.06
C ASP A 593 -33.00 3.98 -1.71
N ASN A 594 -33.63 3.43 -2.76
CA ASN A 594 -33.07 2.29 -3.49
C ASN A 594 -31.96 2.68 -4.47
N ALA A 595 -31.85 3.95 -4.81
CA ALA A 595 -30.72 4.42 -5.64
C ALA A 595 -30.11 5.70 -5.09
N THR A 596 -28.83 5.90 -5.44
CA THR A 596 -28.07 7.12 -5.10
C THR A 596 -27.35 7.63 -6.33
N ILE A 597 -27.43 8.93 -6.57
CA ILE A 597 -26.54 9.63 -7.50
C ILE A 597 -25.45 10.30 -6.67
N ASN A 598 -24.19 10.11 -7.05
CA ASN A 598 -23.04 10.66 -6.36
C ASN A 598 -22.10 11.35 -7.33
N LEU A 599 -21.78 12.62 -7.10
CA LEU A 599 -20.82 13.41 -7.87
C LEU A 599 -19.66 13.80 -6.98
N ASN A 600 -18.46 13.36 -7.35
CA ASN A 600 -17.23 13.63 -6.63
C ASN A 600 -16.27 14.48 -7.47
N PHE A 601 -15.68 15.49 -6.84
CA PHE A 601 -14.59 16.32 -7.36
C PHE A 601 -13.36 16.06 -6.51
N ASN A 602 -12.28 15.59 -7.10
CA ASN A 602 -11.04 15.27 -6.40
C ASN A 602 -9.98 16.32 -6.70
N ASP A 603 -9.26 16.74 -5.64
CA ASP A 603 -8.20 17.73 -5.68
C ASP A 603 -8.62 19.04 -6.38
N VAL A 604 -9.73 19.64 -5.91
CA VAL A 604 -10.38 20.81 -6.54
C VAL A 604 -9.43 21.97 -6.82
N PHE A 605 -8.40 22.15 -5.98
CA PHE A 605 -7.43 23.24 -6.08
C PHE A 605 -6.10 22.83 -6.75
N ASN A 606 -5.96 21.59 -7.21
CA ASN A 606 -4.73 21.10 -7.82
C ASN A 606 -3.50 21.21 -6.91
N ASN A 607 -3.65 20.87 -5.64
CA ASN A 607 -2.62 21.03 -4.61
C ASN A 607 -1.92 19.73 -4.24
N SER A 608 -2.36 18.57 -4.77
CA SER A 608 -1.76 17.27 -4.55
C SER A 608 -0.50 17.11 -5.42
N ILE A 609 0.48 17.98 -5.18
CA ILE A 609 1.75 18.02 -5.89
C ILE A 609 2.87 17.82 -4.86
N TYR A 610 3.67 16.77 -5.05
CA TYR A 610 4.86 16.50 -4.26
C TYR A 610 5.98 17.40 -4.72
N ARG A 611 6.69 18.02 -3.76
CA ARG A 611 7.86 18.85 -4.01
C ARG A 611 8.96 18.46 -3.06
N TRP A 612 10.16 18.22 -3.59
CA TRP A 612 11.30 17.88 -2.77
C TRP A 612 12.56 18.54 -3.31
N ASN A 613 13.51 18.76 -2.41
CA ASN A 613 14.85 19.22 -2.72
C ASN A 613 15.83 18.17 -2.19
N THR A 614 16.86 17.85 -2.96
CA THR A 614 17.97 17.02 -2.49
C THR A 614 19.29 17.74 -2.71
N PHE A 615 20.24 17.49 -1.83
CA PHE A 615 21.55 18.12 -1.85
C PHE A 615 22.62 17.05 -1.68
N THR A 616 23.61 17.07 -2.56
CA THR A 616 24.87 16.36 -2.43
C THR A 616 26.00 17.36 -2.57
N GLU A 617 27.27 16.96 -2.39
CA GLU A 617 28.40 17.85 -2.58
C GLU A 617 28.47 18.41 -4.00
N SER A 618 27.98 17.65 -4.99
CA SER A 618 28.11 17.96 -6.41
C SER A 618 26.82 18.37 -7.11
N ILE A 619 25.64 18.08 -6.53
CA ILE A 619 24.35 18.31 -7.20
C ILE A 619 23.30 18.82 -6.21
N SER A 620 22.62 19.90 -6.58
CA SER A 620 21.38 20.36 -5.95
C SER A 620 20.20 20.06 -6.87
N THR A 621 19.19 19.32 -6.39
CA THR A 621 17.99 18.96 -7.16
C THR A 621 16.76 19.62 -6.56
N VAL A 622 15.95 20.25 -7.40
CA VAL A 622 14.58 20.68 -7.09
C VAL A 622 13.65 19.87 -7.97
N ALA A 623 12.66 19.19 -7.37
CA ALA A 623 11.77 18.35 -8.13
C ALA A 623 10.31 18.46 -7.68
N GLU A 624 9.40 18.27 -8.65
CA GLU A 624 7.96 18.21 -8.46
C GLU A 624 7.40 16.95 -9.14
N TYR A 625 6.41 16.33 -8.52
CA TYR A 625 5.69 15.20 -9.08
C TYR A 625 4.20 15.34 -8.81
N GLN A 626 3.41 15.27 -9.86
CA GLN A 626 1.96 15.22 -9.80
C GLN A 626 1.47 13.89 -10.35
N ARG A 627 1.05 13.00 -9.46
CA ARG A 627 0.58 11.66 -9.83
C ARG A 627 -0.68 11.71 -10.69
N ARG A 628 -1.60 12.62 -10.38
CA ARG A 628 -2.90 12.74 -11.07
C ARG A 628 -3.40 14.17 -11.06
N LYS A 629 -3.91 14.65 -12.21
CA LYS A 629 -4.60 15.95 -12.33
C LYS A 629 -5.98 15.91 -11.70
N PRO A 630 -6.56 17.06 -11.30
CA PRO A 630 -7.92 17.16 -10.78
C PRO A 630 -8.96 16.53 -11.71
N TYR A 631 -9.87 15.74 -11.14
CA TYR A 631 -10.90 15.05 -11.89
C TYR A 631 -12.24 15.02 -11.15
N TYR A 632 -13.32 14.77 -11.90
CA TYR A 632 -14.64 14.51 -11.34
C TYR A 632 -15.17 13.15 -11.81
N LYS A 633 -16.01 12.54 -10.98
CA LYS A 633 -16.64 11.25 -11.25
C LYS A 633 -18.12 11.29 -10.80
N LEU A 634 -19.02 10.93 -11.71
CA LEU A 634 -20.43 10.69 -11.44
C LEU A 634 -20.64 9.19 -11.26
N THR A 635 -21.36 8.79 -10.20
CA THR A 635 -21.68 7.39 -9.92
C THR A 635 -23.18 7.26 -9.66
N PHE A 636 -23.83 6.31 -10.33
CA PHE A 636 -25.17 5.85 -10.05
C PHE A 636 -25.09 4.50 -9.34
N THR A 637 -25.68 4.40 -8.15
CA THR A 637 -25.74 3.18 -7.33
C THR A 637 -27.18 2.74 -7.20
N TYR A 638 -27.48 1.48 -7.50
CA TYR A 638 -28.79 0.88 -7.31
C TYR A 638 -28.69 -0.31 -6.34
N ARG A 639 -29.57 -0.31 -5.32
CA ARG A 639 -29.62 -1.31 -4.26
C ARG A 639 -30.98 -1.99 -4.27
N PHE A 640 -31.00 -3.30 -4.18
CA PHE A 640 -32.24 -4.04 -4.09
C PHE A 640 -32.19 -5.04 -2.94
N ARG A 641 -33.32 -5.15 -2.22
CA ARG A 641 -33.50 -6.03 -1.07
C ARG A 641 -32.39 -5.92 0.00
N GLN A 642 -31.96 -4.70 0.30
CA GLN A 642 -31.07 -4.43 1.44
C GLN A 642 -31.86 -4.03 2.67
N GLU A 643 -31.39 -4.39 3.88
CA GLU A 643 -31.98 -3.90 5.12
C GLU A 643 -31.71 -2.39 5.28
N LYS A 644 -32.75 -1.60 5.54
CA LYS A 644 -32.65 -0.14 5.71
C LYS A 644 -31.73 0.29 6.87
N ASP A 645 -31.47 -0.58 7.84
CA ASP A 645 -30.63 -0.28 9.02
C ASP A 645 -29.12 -0.22 8.70
N ARG A 646 -28.63 -0.84 7.62
CA ARG A 646 -27.21 -0.73 7.22
C ARG A 646 -26.83 0.66 6.72
N GLN A 647 -27.77 1.42 6.16
CA GLN A 647 -27.51 2.81 5.73
C GLN A 647 -27.24 3.77 6.92
N ARG A 648 -27.79 3.46 8.12
CA ARG A 648 -27.55 4.26 9.32
C ARG A 648 -26.26 3.92 10.06
N ARG A 649 -25.69 2.71 9.81
CA ARG A 649 -24.40 2.25 10.40
C ARG A 649 -23.16 2.61 9.59
N GLY A 650 -23.32 3.20 8.41
CA GLY A 650 -22.20 3.75 7.61
C GLY A 650 -21.50 4.98 8.21
N GLY A 651 -21.88 5.37 9.42
CA GLY A 651 -21.07 6.17 10.32
C GLY A 651 -20.26 5.23 11.20
N GLY A 652 -19.18 4.66 10.64
CA GLY A 652 -18.38 3.69 11.32
C GLY A 652 -18.00 4.11 12.73
N ASN A 653 -18.19 3.22 13.66
CA ASN A 653 -17.38 3.16 14.85
C ASN A 653 -15.94 2.96 14.35
N TYR A 654 -15.21 4.06 14.11
CA TYR A 654 -13.77 4.04 14.02
C TYR A 654 -13.24 3.82 15.45
N GLY A 655 -13.49 2.64 15.99
CA GLY A 655 -12.77 2.14 17.12
C GLY A 655 -11.39 1.77 16.62
N GLY A 656 -10.42 2.63 16.86
CA GLY A 656 -9.03 2.24 16.76
C GLY A 656 -8.77 1.11 17.72
N GLY A 657 -8.06 0.12 17.25
CA GLY A 657 -7.62 -1.05 17.98
C GLY A 657 -8.78 -2.00 18.28
N GLU A 658 -8.59 -3.28 18.01
CA GLU A 658 -9.40 -4.31 18.65
C GLU A 658 -9.39 -3.98 20.15
N GLY A 659 -10.42 -3.29 20.65
CA GLY A 659 -10.75 -3.43 22.05
C GLY A 659 -10.84 -4.93 22.24
N VAL A 660 -10.13 -5.45 23.22
CA VAL A 660 -10.07 -6.88 23.51
C VAL A 660 -11.51 -7.43 23.48
N ASP A 661 -11.98 -7.78 22.28
CA ASP A 661 -13.21 -8.55 22.12
C ASP A 661 -12.85 -9.98 22.55
N LEU A 662 -12.96 -10.20 23.86
CA LEU A 662 -12.99 -11.53 24.50
C LEU A 662 -14.36 -12.12 24.31
#